data_e004474906450c725e43505e446be2c4
#
_entry.id   e004474906450c725e43505e446be2c4
#
_cell.length_a   1.000
_cell.length_b   1.000
_cell.length_c   1.000
_cell.angle_alpha   90.00
_cell.angle_beta   90.00
_cell.angle_gamma   90.00
#
_symmetry.space_group_name_H-M   'P 1'
#
loop_
_entity.id
_entity.type
_entity.pdbx_description
1 polymer ?
#
loop_
_entity_poly.entity_id
_entity_poly.type
_entity_poly.pdbx_seq_one_letter_code
_entity_poly.pdbx_strand_id
1 'polypeptide(L)'
;MRPRLVALLLVAGSVPAADLFRDDFSRFPSGRLTEPVGQLNAAIQEYHYLPHRGVPLDPWENALCHLDAWLAGQEDGAPYLEQTRLNNDRLRQAHPLFVTGDAEWSDYTVEVKVKPLLRTEMAGVVFRYHTNRHHYVFVLSGGDTARLLVYLPMETKFRVLESRELGRAAFSYDTRRYYSLKVENTGARIRASIDGKLLIEAEDREVLKGKAGVTADIPARFQDFRVTVSDENRRGIQTRIRERESQLARLRADNAQPKLWKKFATPGFGTGRNVRLGDLDGDGQLDMLFGQNVQRHPYDMAHLSCLTAVTLDGKLLWQSGKPDPRNGLLTYDTPFQIHDIDGDGRSEVVLAKDFKLQVLDGRTGKLLREVATPAALPGPREVSYENVYGDSIAFVNVLGDARRHQILLKDRYRNFWVYNNKLELLWKGEGQTGHYPYPVDTDGDGRDEIAIGYALWDHDGRQLWSRDKDLRDHADGMMIANLSPDDKAEPRYYAGGSDEGVLMIDLGGNILKHVRLGHGQSPVAGKFRMDVPGLQFATVNFWYNPGIVTMFDWDGNLLAQEEPIHSGSVMLPVNWRGDGQEFILLSGNHREGGMIDGQLRRVVLFPNDGHPDLTACVADVTGDQRDEVILWNEKEVWIYTQDRPFTGKRIYAPIRNPDYNESNYRTAVSLPGRKETRDSILNPGFLTHGLKAVPPGEIGK
;
A
#
# COMPACT_ATOMS: atom_id res chain seq x y z
N MET A 1 -79.74 -10.71 2.75
CA MET A 1 -78.62 -10.71 3.70
C MET A 1 -77.37 -10.46 2.95
N ARG A 2 -76.76 -9.30 3.08
CA ARG A 2 -75.42 -8.98 2.47
C ARG A 2 -74.35 -9.14 3.57
N PRO A 3 -73.23 -9.80 3.32
CA PRO A 3 -72.17 -9.89 4.31
C PRO A 3 -71.37 -8.55 4.36
N ARG A 4 -71.19 -8.04 5.58
CA ARG A 4 -70.31 -6.90 5.87
C ARG A 4 -68.89 -7.39 5.87
N LEU A 5 -68.08 -6.82 4.95
CA LEU A 5 -66.63 -6.95 4.99
C LEU A 5 -66.11 -6.11 6.18
N VAL A 6 -65.48 -6.76 7.16
CA VAL A 6 -64.67 -6.10 8.21
C VAL A 6 -63.27 -5.96 7.67
N ALA A 7 -62.87 -4.72 7.35
CA ALA A 7 -61.49 -4.40 7.04
C ALA A 7 -60.70 -4.39 8.36
N LEU A 8 -59.83 -5.38 8.57
CA LEU A 8 -58.80 -5.34 9.62
C LEU A 8 -57.76 -4.31 9.21
N LEU A 9 -57.75 -3.15 9.84
CA LEU A 9 -56.61 -2.24 9.84
C LEU A 9 -55.49 -2.88 10.67
N LEU A 10 -54.50 -3.43 9.99
CA LEU A 10 -53.19 -3.75 10.60
C LEU A 10 -52.51 -2.43 10.96
N VAL A 11 -52.68 -2.00 12.22
CA VAL A 11 -51.81 -0.97 12.80
C VAL A 11 -50.42 -1.62 12.91
N ALA A 12 -49.52 -1.27 12.00
CA ALA A 12 -48.12 -1.59 12.13
C ALA A 12 -47.59 -0.84 13.36
N GLY A 13 -47.57 -1.51 14.50
CA GLY A 13 -46.92 -1.03 15.71
C GLY A 13 -45.45 -0.77 15.38
N SER A 14 -44.98 0.46 15.58
CA SER A 14 -43.59 0.81 15.46
C SER A 14 -42.80 -0.03 16.50
N VAL A 15 -42.05 -1.03 16.04
CA VAL A 15 -41.08 -1.72 16.88
C VAL A 15 -40.12 -0.67 17.39
N PRO A 16 -39.85 -0.54 18.70
CA PRO A 16 -38.93 0.47 19.21
C PRO A 16 -37.54 0.23 18.60
N ALA A 17 -37.03 1.27 17.97
CA ALA A 17 -35.69 1.24 17.40
C ALA A 17 -34.65 1.35 18.53
N ALA A 18 -33.71 0.43 18.58
CA ALA A 18 -32.58 0.45 19.53
C ALA A 18 -31.36 1.16 18.96
N ASP A 19 -30.61 1.86 19.81
CA ASP A 19 -29.36 2.44 19.41
C ASP A 19 -28.34 1.32 19.10
N LEU A 20 -27.84 1.32 17.89
CA LEU A 20 -26.68 0.54 17.49
C LEU A 20 -25.39 1.30 17.83
N PHE A 21 -25.43 2.61 17.63
CA PHE A 21 -24.34 3.54 17.97
C PHE A 21 -24.88 4.95 18.21
N ARG A 22 -24.23 5.68 19.13
CA ARG A 22 -24.52 7.11 19.36
C ARG A 22 -23.27 7.81 19.86
N ASP A 23 -22.99 9.01 19.34
CA ASP A 23 -21.91 9.88 19.78
C ASP A 23 -22.30 11.35 19.60
N ASP A 24 -22.09 12.16 20.61
CA ASP A 24 -22.25 13.60 20.58
C ASP A 24 -20.92 14.34 20.37
N PHE A 25 -19.81 13.59 20.15
CA PHE A 25 -18.44 14.05 19.97
C PHE A 25 -17.79 14.70 21.22
N SER A 26 -18.44 14.69 22.38
CA SER A 26 -17.89 15.26 23.63
C SER A 26 -16.65 14.55 24.14
N ARG A 27 -16.44 13.32 23.71
CA ARG A 27 -15.27 12.48 24.06
C ARG A 27 -13.95 12.96 23.48
N PHE A 28 -13.97 13.71 22.41
CA PHE A 28 -12.77 14.20 21.77
C PHE A 28 -12.20 15.43 22.44
N PRO A 29 -10.88 15.52 22.63
CA PRO A 29 -10.25 16.75 23.07
C PRO A 29 -10.46 17.84 22.03
N SER A 30 -10.66 19.08 22.49
CA SER A 30 -10.77 20.23 21.59
C SER A 30 -9.49 20.43 20.77
N GLY A 31 -9.63 20.69 19.50
CA GLY A 31 -8.55 20.89 18.56
C GLY A 31 -8.53 19.83 17.44
N ARG A 32 -7.42 19.76 16.73
CA ARG A 32 -7.29 18.82 15.59
C ARG A 32 -7.29 17.38 16.04
N LEU A 33 -8.03 16.58 15.27
CA LEU A 33 -8.12 15.14 15.41
C LEU A 33 -7.29 14.51 14.29
N THR A 34 -6.06 14.20 14.60
CA THR A 34 -5.19 13.42 13.70
C THR A 34 -5.09 12.03 14.30
N GLU A 35 -5.46 11.01 13.55
CA GLU A 35 -5.29 9.63 13.97
C GLU A 35 -3.83 9.36 14.33
N PRO A 36 -3.54 8.56 15.37
CA PRO A 36 -2.19 8.04 15.58
C PRO A 36 -1.86 7.20 14.34
N VAL A 37 -1.21 7.81 13.39
CA VAL A 37 -0.80 7.16 12.15
C VAL A 37 0.16 6.06 12.55
N GLY A 38 -0.14 4.82 12.18
CA GLY A 38 0.88 3.79 12.12
C GLY A 38 2.06 4.37 11.33
N GLN A 39 3.27 4.08 11.73
CA GLN A 39 4.45 4.72 11.15
C GLN A 39 4.55 4.48 9.63
N LEU A 40 3.86 3.46 9.13
CA LEU A 40 3.74 3.17 7.72
C LEU A 40 2.51 3.84 7.10
N ASN A 41 2.43 5.15 7.15
CA ASN A 41 1.54 5.89 6.26
C ASN A 41 2.31 6.23 4.99
N ALA A 42 1.96 5.63 3.87
CA ALA A 42 2.71 5.73 2.64
C ALA A 42 2.93 7.19 2.19
N ALA A 43 1.89 8.00 2.17
CA ALA A 43 1.98 9.40 1.77
C ALA A 43 2.81 10.25 2.75
N ILE A 44 2.66 10.02 4.05
CA ILE A 44 3.44 10.71 5.08
C ILE A 44 4.88 10.21 5.06
N GLN A 45 5.09 8.92 4.90
CA GLN A 45 6.40 8.29 4.91
C GLN A 45 7.28 8.75 3.77
N GLU A 46 6.72 8.98 2.60
CA GLU A 46 7.48 9.41 1.43
C GLU A 46 7.91 10.89 1.54
N TYR A 47 7.02 11.76 2.00
CA TYR A 47 7.26 13.21 1.99
C TYR A 47 7.20 13.88 3.35
N HIS A 48 6.46 13.31 4.31
CA HIS A 48 6.15 13.94 5.57
C HIS A 48 6.13 12.94 6.72
N TYR A 49 7.28 12.45 7.12
CA TYR A 49 7.38 11.65 8.32
C TYR A 49 6.96 12.48 9.56
N LEU A 50 5.81 12.18 10.13
CA LEU A 50 5.24 12.83 11.31
C LEU A 50 4.96 11.78 12.40
N PRO A 51 6.00 11.26 13.07
CA PRO A 51 5.80 10.31 14.14
C PRO A 51 5.04 10.96 15.30
N HIS A 52 4.14 10.21 15.92
CA HIS A 52 3.50 10.53 17.20
C HIS A 52 2.59 11.78 17.21
N ARG A 53 1.99 12.15 16.11
CA ARG A 53 0.87 13.09 16.10
C ARG A 53 -0.42 12.29 16.05
N GLY A 54 -1.26 12.45 17.03
CA GLY A 54 -2.59 11.92 16.94
C GLY A 54 -3.23 11.64 18.28
N VAL A 55 -4.53 11.56 18.26
CA VAL A 55 -5.40 11.18 19.36
C VAL A 55 -6.13 9.90 18.99
N PRO A 56 -6.35 8.97 19.93
CA PRO A 56 -7.16 7.80 19.65
C PRO A 56 -8.55 8.20 19.20
N LEU A 57 -8.97 7.74 18.05
CA LEU A 57 -10.28 8.06 17.47
C LEU A 57 -11.34 6.99 17.79
N ASP A 58 -10.93 5.79 18.24
CA ASP A 58 -11.85 4.68 18.46
C ASP A 58 -13.16 5.11 19.19
N PRO A 59 -14.30 4.68 18.72
CA PRO A 59 -14.58 3.73 17.63
C PRO A 59 -14.73 4.39 16.24
N TRP A 60 -14.22 5.59 16.06
CA TRP A 60 -14.20 6.28 14.77
C TRP A 60 -12.89 6.02 14.04
N GLU A 61 -12.95 6.17 12.73
CA GLU A 61 -11.82 6.02 11.81
C GLU A 61 -11.79 7.22 10.85
N ASN A 62 -10.62 7.82 10.66
CA ASN A 62 -10.39 8.74 9.56
C ASN A 62 -9.99 7.93 8.32
N ALA A 63 -10.96 7.63 7.46
CA ALA A 63 -10.75 6.77 6.29
C ALA A 63 -9.79 7.37 5.23
N LEU A 64 -9.37 8.61 5.42
CA LEU A 64 -8.36 9.29 4.62
C LEU A 64 -7.37 9.98 5.55
N CYS A 65 -6.59 9.21 6.30
CA CYS A 65 -5.70 9.69 7.35
C CYS A 65 -4.64 10.69 6.88
N HIS A 66 -4.29 10.72 5.61
CA HIS A 66 -3.39 11.73 5.03
C HIS A 66 -4.06 13.10 4.84
N LEU A 67 -5.40 13.18 4.92
CA LEU A 67 -6.13 14.44 4.91
C LEU A 67 -6.40 14.90 6.35
N ASP A 68 -5.51 15.70 6.90
CA ASP A 68 -5.65 16.32 8.22
C ASP A 68 -6.79 17.35 8.18
N ALA A 69 -8.03 16.87 8.21
CA ALA A 69 -9.23 17.65 7.93
C ALA A 69 -10.17 17.82 9.12
N TRP A 70 -9.98 17.08 10.22
CA TRP A 70 -10.94 17.01 11.30
C TRP A 70 -10.48 17.73 12.57
N LEU A 71 -11.41 18.40 13.25
CA LEU A 71 -11.23 18.94 14.61
C LEU A 71 -12.49 18.74 15.46
N ALA A 72 -12.31 18.70 16.77
CA ALA A 72 -13.40 18.77 17.74
C ALA A 72 -13.43 20.14 18.42
N GLY A 73 -14.62 20.64 18.73
CA GLY A 73 -14.81 21.92 19.41
C GLY A 73 -16.16 21.99 20.11
N GLN A 74 -16.52 23.19 20.57
CA GLN A 74 -17.79 23.48 21.21
C GLN A 74 -18.40 24.77 20.62
N GLU A 75 -19.72 24.78 20.44
CA GLU A 75 -20.52 25.94 20.06
C GLU A 75 -21.70 26.05 21.01
N ASP A 76 -21.83 27.20 21.69
CA ASP A 76 -22.88 27.45 22.69
C ASP A 76 -22.97 26.32 23.75
N GLY A 77 -21.82 25.77 24.13
CA GLY A 77 -21.72 24.69 25.11
C GLY A 77 -22.03 23.30 24.57
N ALA A 78 -22.43 23.15 23.31
CA ALA A 78 -22.65 21.87 22.65
C ALA A 78 -21.39 21.43 21.88
N PRO A 79 -20.93 20.18 22.06
CA PRO A 79 -19.77 19.67 21.33
C PRO A 79 -20.10 19.46 19.85
N TYR A 80 -19.08 19.58 19.01
CA TYR A 80 -19.16 19.28 17.58
C TYR A 80 -17.88 18.66 17.05
N LEU A 81 -18.02 17.90 15.98
CA LEU A 81 -16.96 17.53 15.06
C LEU A 81 -17.00 18.49 13.86
N GLU A 82 -15.85 19.01 13.42
CA GLU A 82 -15.78 19.88 12.23
C GLU A 82 -14.81 19.34 11.21
N GLN A 83 -15.25 19.22 9.96
CA GLN A 83 -14.38 19.13 8.81
C GLN A 83 -13.95 20.56 8.44
N THR A 84 -12.64 20.82 8.32
CA THR A 84 -12.08 22.19 8.26
C THR A 84 -11.64 22.63 6.87
N ARG A 85 -11.50 21.70 5.92
CA ARG A 85 -10.94 21.97 4.59
C ARG A 85 -12.00 22.29 3.56
N LEU A 86 -11.64 23.14 2.61
CA LEU A 86 -12.34 23.24 1.33
C LEU A 86 -11.70 22.28 0.34
N ASN A 87 -12.38 21.18 0.05
CA ASN A 87 -11.95 20.19 -0.93
C ASN A 87 -12.50 20.56 -2.31
N ASN A 88 -11.88 21.55 -2.95
CA ASN A 88 -12.24 22.01 -4.29
C ASN A 88 -11.22 21.63 -5.35
N ASP A 89 -10.35 20.69 -5.05
CA ASP A 89 -9.33 20.21 -5.98
C ASP A 89 -9.99 19.64 -7.25
N ARG A 90 -9.48 20.04 -8.39
CA ARG A 90 -9.93 19.53 -9.70
C ARG A 90 -9.63 18.03 -9.87
N LEU A 91 -8.74 17.50 -9.04
CA LEU A 91 -8.33 16.09 -9.03
C LEU A 91 -9.15 15.23 -8.05
N ARG A 92 -10.29 15.65 -7.59
CA ARG A 92 -11.12 15.01 -6.55
C ARG A 92 -11.19 13.49 -6.68
N GLN A 93 -10.18 12.83 -6.16
CA GLN A 93 -10.13 11.37 -6.10
C GLN A 93 -10.61 10.83 -4.74
N ALA A 94 -10.89 11.72 -3.79
CA ALA A 94 -11.29 11.37 -2.44
C ALA A 94 -12.07 12.50 -1.76
N HIS A 95 -12.86 12.13 -0.76
CA HIS A 95 -13.56 13.03 0.14
C HIS A 95 -13.09 12.82 1.57
N PRO A 96 -13.01 13.86 2.43
CA PRO A 96 -12.80 13.64 3.85
C PRO A 96 -13.92 12.77 4.43
N LEU A 97 -13.57 11.65 5.02
CA LEU A 97 -14.48 10.63 5.54
C LEU A 97 -14.14 10.31 6.99
N PHE A 98 -15.11 10.46 7.88
CA PHE A 98 -15.00 10.07 9.28
C PHE A 98 -16.08 9.06 9.58
N VAL A 99 -15.71 7.79 9.74
CA VAL A 99 -16.63 6.66 9.76
C VAL A 99 -16.54 5.87 11.05
N THR A 100 -17.59 5.16 11.38
CA THR A 100 -17.67 4.30 12.56
C THR A 100 -18.55 3.08 12.31
N GLY A 101 -18.39 2.07 13.13
CA GLY A 101 -19.23 0.88 13.11
C GLY A 101 -18.56 -0.33 12.52
N ASP A 102 -19.36 -1.22 11.96
CA ASP A 102 -18.90 -2.52 11.47
C ASP A 102 -19.40 -2.79 10.04
N ALA A 103 -18.60 -3.49 9.26
CA ALA A 103 -18.95 -3.90 7.90
C ALA A 103 -20.24 -4.75 7.81
N GLU A 104 -20.65 -5.37 8.93
CA GLU A 104 -21.89 -6.17 8.99
C GLU A 104 -23.15 -5.35 9.31
N TRP A 105 -23.04 -4.03 9.49
CA TRP A 105 -24.22 -3.19 9.68
C TRP A 105 -25.09 -3.15 8.44
N SER A 106 -26.34 -3.55 8.56
CA SER A 106 -27.34 -3.55 7.49
C SER A 106 -28.71 -3.11 8.02
N ASP A 107 -29.56 -2.64 7.15
CA ASP A 107 -30.95 -2.29 7.46
C ASP A 107 -31.09 -1.39 8.70
N TYR A 108 -30.37 -0.28 8.70
CA TYR A 108 -30.30 0.66 9.79
C TYR A 108 -30.78 2.07 9.38
N THR A 109 -31.01 2.89 10.37
CA THR A 109 -31.24 4.32 10.20
C THR A 109 -30.04 5.08 10.76
N VAL A 110 -29.49 6.00 9.99
CA VAL A 110 -28.45 6.93 10.44
C VAL A 110 -29.01 8.35 10.45
N GLU A 111 -28.67 9.10 11.51
CA GLU A 111 -29.09 10.50 11.69
C GLU A 111 -27.95 11.32 12.27
N VAL A 112 -27.79 12.56 11.76
CA VAL A 112 -26.78 13.50 12.26
C VAL A 112 -27.25 14.94 12.01
N LYS A 113 -26.90 15.86 12.90
CA LYS A 113 -27.10 17.29 12.68
C LYS A 113 -25.88 17.86 11.93
N VAL A 114 -26.12 18.51 10.81
CA VAL A 114 -25.09 19.10 9.93
C VAL A 114 -25.29 20.60 9.82
N LYS A 115 -24.25 21.37 10.09
CA LYS A 115 -24.18 22.81 9.84
C LYS A 115 -23.10 23.10 8.80
N PRO A 116 -23.45 23.30 7.54
CA PRO A 116 -22.51 23.74 6.52
C PRO A 116 -22.00 25.15 6.86
N LEU A 117 -20.71 25.41 6.70
CA LEU A 117 -20.14 26.75 6.89
C LEU A 117 -19.91 27.48 5.57
N LEU A 118 -20.06 26.77 4.45
CA LEU A 118 -20.07 27.29 3.09
C LEU A 118 -21.23 26.70 2.29
N ARG A 119 -21.50 27.22 1.09
CA ARG A 119 -22.60 26.78 0.22
C ARG A 119 -22.15 26.26 -1.15
N THR A 120 -20.85 26.03 -1.33
CA THR A 120 -20.30 25.73 -2.67
C THR A 120 -20.28 24.26 -3.03
N GLU A 121 -19.97 23.40 -2.06
CA GLU A 121 -19.78 21.96 -2.27
C GLU A 121 -20.74 21.17 -1.38
N MET A 122 -20.39 19.98 -0.96
CA MET A 122 -21.28 19.10 -0.23
C MET A 122 -20.89 18.91 1.25
N ALA A 123 -21.89 18.61 2.09
CA ALA A 123 -21.72 18.15 3.46
C ALA A 123 -22.90 17.25 3.87
N GLY A 124 -22.63 16.14 4.58
CA GLY A 124 -23.70 15.26 5.03
C GLY A 124 -23.24 13.93 5.61
N VAL A 125 -24.06 12.93 5.40
CA VAL A 125 -24.00 11.59 5.99
C VAL A 125 -23.40 10.59 5.01
N VAL A 126 -22.55 9.70 5.52
CA VAL A 126 -22.04 8.49 4.85
C VAL A 126 -22.79 7.28 5.41
N PHE A 127 -23.14 6.34 4.56
CA PHE A 127 -23.77 5.08 4.99
C PHE A 127 -23.39 3.94 4.04
N ARG A 128 -23.56 2.70 4.50
CA ARG A 128 -23.12 1.49 3.77
C ARG A 128 -21.69 1.63 3.25
N TYR A 129 -20.81 2.14 4.11
CA TYR A 129 -19.40 2.32 3.76
C TYR A 129 -18.70 0.97 3.71
N HIS A 130 -18.14 0.65 2.56
CA HIS A 130 -17.29 -0.52 2.32
C HIS A 130 -15.80 -0.14 2.22
N THR A 131 -15.47 0.81 1.35
CA THR A 131 -14.16 1.43 1.24
C THR A 131 -14.29 2.95 1.05
N ASN A 132 -13.18 3.68 1.14
CA ASN A 132 -13.19 5.14 0.89
C ASN A 132 -13.55 5.52 -0.56
N ARG A 133 -13.64 4.54 -1.46
CA ARG A 133 -14.14 4.70 -2.85
C ARG A 133 -15.48 4.02 -3.09
N HIS A 134 -16.06 3.28 -2.12
CA HIS A 134 -17.26 2.48 -2.31
C HIS A 134 -18.23 2.65 -1.13
N HIS A 135 -19.11 3.62 -1.24
CA HIS A 135 -20.06 4.00 -0.18
C HIS A 135 -21.19 4.87 -0.72
N TYR A 136 -22.22 5.09 0.09
CA TYR A 136 -23.29 6.03 -0.21
C TYR A 136 -23.16 7.29 0.61
N VAL A 137 -23.67 8.41 0.06
CA VAL A 137 -23.80 9.68 0.78
C VAL A 137 -25.17 10.32 0.56
N PHE A 138 -25.71 10.94 1.61
CA PHE A 138 -26.80 11.87 1.52
C PHE A 138 -26.32 13.24 2.02
N VAL A 139 -26.36 14.25 1.15
CA VAL A 139 -25.65 15.50 1.37
C VAL A 139 -26.47 16.74 0.99
N LEU A 140 -26.24 17.83 1.71
CA LEU A 140 -26.54 19.19 1.28
C LEU A 140 -25.47 19.62 0.26
N SER A 141 -25.84 20.24 -0.84
CA SER A 141 -24.91 20.58 -1.93
C SER A 141 -25.29 21.90 -2.61
N GLY A 142 -24.29 22.72 -2.92
CA GLY A 142 -24.46 23.95 -3.74
C GLY A 142 -25.34 25.05 -3.15
N GLY A 143 -25.79 24.92 -1.90
CA GLY A 143 -26.62 25.91 -1.20
C GLY A 143 -28.13 25.78 -1.41
N ASP A 144 -28.59 24.97 -2.35
CA ASP A 144 -30.01 24.87 -2.74
C ASP A 144 -30.50 23.44 -3.06
N THR A 145 -29.65 22.44 -2.87
CA THR A 145 -29.95 21.07 -3.29
C THR A 145 -29.59 20.05 -2.21
N ALA A 146 -30.43 19.02 -2.06
CA ALA A 146 -30.10 17.78 -1.37
C ALA A 146 -29.87 16.68 -2.42
N ARG A 147 -28.83 15.86 -2.24
CA ARG A 147 -28.44 14.81 -3.19
C ARG A 147 -28.20 13.48 -2.48
N LEU A 148 -28.60 12.40 -3.13
CA LEU A 148 -28.29 11.02 -2.75
C LEU A 148 -27.41 10.41 -3.84
N LEU A 149 -26.20 9.96 -3.48
CA LEU A 149 -25.23 9.39 -4.42
C LEU A 149 -24.69 8.06 -3.88
N VAL A 150 -24.21 7.22 -4.81
CA VAL A 150 -23.32 6.11 -4.53
C VAL A 150 -21.99 6.36 -5.25
N TYR A 151 -20.88 6.23 -4.53
CA TYR A 151 -19.53 6.21 -5.10
C TYR A 151 -19.16 4.80 -5.50
N LEU A 152 -18.46 4.65 -6.62
CA LEU A 152 -18.12 3.38 -7.24
C LEU A 152 -16.58 3.18 -7.23
N PRO A 153 -16.10 1.95 -6.97
CA PRO A 153 -14.69 1.70 -6.72
C PRO A 153 -13.80 1.88 -7.96
N MET A 154 -14.37 1.68 -9.16
CA MET A 154 -13.63 1.77 -10.41
C MET A 154 -13.96 3.08 -11.14
N GLU A 155 -12.95 3.67 -11.75
CA GLU A 155 -13.09 4.90 -12.54
C GLU A 155 -13.36 4.57 -14.01
N THR A 156 -14.18 5.38 -14.65
CA THR A 156 -14.37 5.36 -16.11
C THR A 156 -13.49 6.37 -16.81
N LYS A 157 -12.93 7.34 -16.08
CA LYS A 157 -12.06 8.40 -16.58
C LYS A 157 -10.87 8.59 -15.66
N PHE A 158 -9.76 8.97 -16.23
CA PHE A 158 -8.52 9.26 -15.53
C PHE A 158 -8.73 10.31 -14.41
N ARG A 159 -8.39 9.95 -13.16
CA ARG A 159 -8.47 10.80 -11.97
C ARG A 159 -9.88 11.31 -11.64
N VAL A 160 -10.91 10.55 -11.95
CA VAL A 160 -12.29 10.92 -11.62
C VAL A 160 -12.91 9.82 -10.76
N LEU A 161 -13.10 10.12 -9.48
CA LEU A 161 -13.88 9.24 -8.60
C LEU A 161 -15.29 9.09 -9.14
N GLU A 162 -15.67 7.89 -9.53
CA GLU A 162 -16.94 7.63 -10.18
C GLU A 162 -18.08 7.65 -9.18
N SER A 163 -19.20 8.21 -9.57
CA SER A 163 -20.42 8.23 -8.75
C SER A 163 -21.67 8.18 -9.60
N ARG A 164 -22.74 7.61 -9.02
CA ARG A 164 -24.07 7.58 -9.59
C ARG A 164 -25.04 8.34 -8.69
N GLU A 165 -25.72 9.35 -9.23
CA GLU A 165 -26.77 10.07 -8.52
C GLU A 165 -28.08 9.24 -8.53
N LEU A 166 -28.58 8.90 -7.35
CA LEU A 166 -29.78 8.12 -7.14
C LEU A 166 -31.01 9.01 -6.95
N GLY A 167 -30.81 10.26 -6.56
CA GLY A 167 -31.90 11.21 -6.38
C GLY A 167 -31.41 12.61 -6.02
N ARG A 168 -32.23 13.59 -6.37
CA ARG A 168 -32.00 15.01 -6.12
C ARG A 168 -33.33 15.69 -5.74
N ALA A 169 -33.23 16.61 -4.77
CA ALA A 169 -34.36 17.43 -4.37
C ALA A 169 -33.94 18.88 -4.14
N ALA A 170 -34.79 19.83 -4.49
CA ALA A 170 -34.58 21.24 -4.16
C ALA A 170 -34.70 21.41 -2.62
N PHE A 171 -33.68 21.96 -2.02
CA PHE A 171 -33.61 22.25 -0.60
C PHE A 171 -32.64 23.42 -0.34
N SER A 172 -33.19 24.61 -0.15
CA SER A 172 -32.37 25.77 0.19
C SER A 172 -31.95 25.75 1.64
N TYR A 173 -30.67 25.96 1.89
CA TYR A 173 -30.09 26.00 3.23
C TYR A 173 -29.14 27.21 3.42
N ASP A 174 -28.96 27.60 4.68
CA ASP A 174 -28.00 28.63 5.07
C ASP A 174 -26.91 28.06 5.97
N THR A 175 -25.89 28.86 6.26
CA THR A 175 -24.70 28.45 7.05
C THR A 175 -24.82 28.72 8.54
N ARG A 176 -25.96 29.18 9.03
CA ARG A 176 -26.12 29.67 10.41
C ARG A 176 -26.78 28.68 11.35
N ARG A 177 -27.38 27.60 10.83
CA ARG A 177 -28.09 26.59 11.63
C ARG A 177 -27.72 25.17 11.28
N TYR A 178 -28.04 24.26 12.18
CA TYR A 178 -27.96 22.83 11.96
C TYR A 178 -29.24 22.33 11.26
N TYR A 179 -29.04 21.31 10.39
CA TYR A 179 -30.10 20.55 9.73
C TYR A 179 -29.99 19.09 10.15
N SER A 180 -31.10 18.45 10.54
CA SER A 180 -31.10 17.01 10.86
C SER A 180 -31.23 16.22 9.56
N LEU A 181 -30.15 15.57 9.15
CA LEU A 181 -30.11 14.65 8.01
C LEU A 181 -30.34 13.23 8.51
N LYS A 182 -31.31 12.53 7.92
CA LYS A 182 -31.69 11.17 8.29
C LYS A 182 -31.78 10.30 7.05
N VAL A 183 -31.13 9.11 7.09
CA VAL A 183 -31.24 8.08 6.06
C VAL A 183 -31.77 6.78 6.69
N GLU A 184 -32.87 6.28 6.19
CA GLU A 184 -33.41 4.95 6.49
C GLU A 184 -33.08 4.05 5.33
N ASN A 185 -32.30 2.98 5.57
CA ASN A 185 -31.94 2.03 4.52
C ASN A 185 -32.34 0.61 4.93
N THR A 186 -33.15 -0.05 4.07
CA THR A 186 -33.67 -1.40 4.30
C THR A 186 -33.66 -2.19 2.99
N GLY A 187 -32.86 -3.25 2.93
CA GLY A 187 -32.63 -3.96 1.69
C GLY A 187 -32.11 -3.00 0.60
N ALA A 188 -32.79 -2.97 -0.54
CA ALA A 188 -32.44 -2.05 -1.63
C ALA A 188 -33.01 -0.62 -1.42
N ARG A 189 -34.02 -0.46 -0.56
CA ARG A 189 -34.73 0.80 -0.39
C ARG A 189 -33.96 1.77 0.49
N ILE A 190 -33.89 3.02 0.03
CA ILE A 190 -33.19 4.12 0.71
C ILE A 190 -34.19 5.30 0.79
N ARG A 191 -34.39 5.85 1.99
CA ARG A 191 -35.25 7.02 2.23
C ARG A 191 -34.42 8.09 2.94
N ALA A 192 -34.31 9.27 2.33
CA ALA A 192 -33.48 10.37 2.84
C ALA A 192 -34.39 11.57 3.19
N SER A 193 -34.23 12.06 4.41
CA SER A 193 -35.06 13.14 4.99
C SER A 193 -34.18 14.24 5.58
N ILE A 194 -34.69 15.49 5.55
CA ILE A 194 -34.09 16.63 6.25
C ILE A 194 -35.16 17.25 7.16
N ASP A 195 -34.80 17.50 8.43
CA ASP A 195 -35.71 18.06 9.46
C ASP A 195 -37.05 17.32 9.52
N GLY A 196 -37.00 15.98 9.39
CA GLY A 196 -38.18 15.10 9.41
C GLY A 196 -38.97 15.03 8.09
N LYS A 197 -38.68 15.86 7.09
CA LYS A 197 -39.34 15.83 5.78
C LYS A 197 -38.64 14.88 4.84
N LEU A 198 -39.35 13.85 4.34
CA LEU A 198 -38.82 12.96 3.28
C LEU A 198 -38.63 13.77 1.99
N LEU A 199 -37.44 13.73 1.43
CA LEU A 199 -37.06 14.44 0.20
C LEU A 199 -36.76 13.51 -0.96
N ILE A 200 -36.09 12.38 -0.69
CA ILE A 200 -35.61 11.43 -1.72
C ILE A 200 -35.96 10.03 -1.27
N GLU A 201 -36.47 9.24 -2.20
CA GLU A 201 -36.65 7.80 -2.07
C GLU A 201 -36.06 7.13 -3.31
N ALA A 202 -35.24 6.12 -3.12
CA ALA A 202 -34.53 5.41 -4.19
C ALA A 202 -34.41 3.92 -3.86
N GLU A 203 -34.12 3.11 -4.88
CA GLU A 203 -33.74 1.72 -4.74
C GLU A 203 -32.38 1.51 -5.39
N ASP A 204 -31.45 0.89 -4.64
CA ASP A 204 -30.11 0.55 -5.12
C ASP A 204 -29.55 -0.67 -4.37
N ARG A 205 -28.76 -1.51 -5.08
CA ARG A 205 -28.21 -2.77 -4.57
C ARG A 205 -26.67 -2.83 -4.65
N GLU A 206 -26.01 -1.74 -4.95
CA GLU A 206 -24.56 -1.70 -5.11
C GLU A 206 -23.86 -2.21 -3.85
N VAL A 207 -24.19 -1.64 -2.69
CA VAL A 207 -23.75 -2.09 -1.37
C VAL A 207 -24.96 -2.16 -0.44
N LEU A 208 -25.15 -3.28 0.27
CA LEU A 208 -26.30 -3.50 1.16
C LEU A 208 -25.97 -3.41 2.65
N LYS A 209 -24.67 -3.41 3.00
CA LYS A 209 -24.18 -3.33 4.38
C LYS A 209 -22.91 -2.50 4.45
N GLY A 210 -22.53 -2.04 5.62
CA GLY A 210 -21.30 -1.29 5.84
C GLY A 210 -21.40 -0.28 6.96
N LYS A 211 -20.28 0.35 7.27
CA LYS A 211 -20.15 1.37 8.30
C LYS A 211 -20.98 2.61 7.97
N ALA A 212 -21.10 3.53 8.93
CA ALA A 212 -21.74 4.82 8.75
C ALA A 212 -20.84 5.95 9.24
N GLY A 213 -21.10 7.19 8.81
CA GLY A 213 -20.25 8.31 9.19
C GLY A 213 -20.69 9.64 8.62
N VAL A 214 -19.74 10.57 8.54
CA VAL A 214 -19.92 11.92 8.02
C VAL A 214 -18.87 12.26 6.97
N THR A 215 -19.23 13.16 6.06
CA THR A 215 -18.36 13.68 5.02
C THR A 215 -18.68 15.13 4.70
N ALA A 216 -17.67 15.88 4.29
CA ALA A 216 -17.87 17.19 3.68
C ALA A 216 -16.69 17.59 2.81
N ASP A 217 -16.98 18.27 1.69
CA ASP A 217 -15.99 18.94 0.84
C ASP A 217 -15.85 20.44 1.17
N ILE A 218 -16.60 20.90 2.16
CA ILE A 218 -16.57 22.26 2.69
C ILE A 218 -16.37 22.19 4.21
N PRO A 219 -15.88 23.26 4.85
CA PRO A 219 -15.98 23.38 6.28
C PRO A 219 -17.43 23.18 6.74
N ALA A 220 -17.63 22.20 7.65
CA ALA A 220 -18.95 21.84 8.15
C ALA A 220 -18.86 21.23 9.54
N ARG A 221 -19.85 21.53 10.41
CA ARG A 221 -19.95 21.00 11.77
C ARG A 221 -21.02 19.91 11.86
N PHE A 222 -20.73 18.92 12.69
CA PHE A 222 -21.59 17.76 12.93
C PHE A 222 -21.85 17.62 14.42
N GLN A 223 -23.10 17.29 14.79
CA GLN A 223 -23.54 17.02 16.16
C GLN A 223 -24.51 15.84 16.20
N ASP A 224 -24.65 15.21 17.35
CA ASP A 224 -25.69 14.20 17.62
C ASP A 224 -25.74 13.06 16.58
N PHE A 225 -24.61 12.42 16.31
CA PHE A 225 -24.58 11.27 15.40
C PHE A 225 -25.24 10.05 16.05
N ARG A 226 -26.16 9.42 15.32
CA ARG A 226 -26.89 8.27 15.82
C ARG A 226 -27.17 7.24 14.73
N VAL A 227 -26.96 5.96 15.07
CA VAL A 227 -27.39 4.83 14.23
C VAL A 227 -28.35 3.97 15.02
N THR A 228 -29.54 3.72 14.46
CA THR A 228 -30.60 2.92 15.09
C THR A 228 -31.01 1.76 14.21
N VAL A 229 -31.49 0.70 14.82
CA VAL A 229 -31.89 -0.53 14.15
C VAL A 229 -33.00 -1.24 14.96
N SER A 230 -33.81 -2.09 14.33
CA SER A 230 -34.73 -2.94 15.07
C SER A 230 -33.97 -3.94 15.96
N ASP A 231 -34.60 -4.35 17.08
CA ASP A 231 -33.99 -5.35 17.98
C ASP A 231 -33.70 -6.70 17.28
N GLU A 232 -34.53 -7.08 16.34
CA GLU A 232 -34.35 -8.28 15.54
C GLU A 232 -33.07 -8.16 14.70
N ASN A 233 -32.96 -7.08 13.95
CA ASN A 233 -31.82 -6.86 13.08
C ASN A 233 -30.50 -6.65 13.88
N ARG A 234 -30.57 -5.99 15.06
CA ARG A 234 -29.44 -5.88 15.98
C ARG A 234 -28.90 -7.25 16.36
N ARG A 235 -29.77 -8.21 16.70
CA ARG A 235 -29.34 -9.59 16.99
C ARG A 235 -28.72 -10.26 15.78
N GLY A 236 -29.30 -10.05 14.57
CA GLY A 236 -28.75 -10.55 13.32
C GLY A 236 -27.34 -10.02 13.02
N ILE A 237 -27.15 -8.71 13.15
CA ILE A 237 -25.83 -8.04 13.00
C ILE A 237 -24.82 -8.63 13.98
N GLN A 238 -25.16 -8.71 15.27
CA GLN A 238 -24.27 -9.26 16.29
C GLN A 238 -23.92 -10.73 16.04
N THR A 239 -24.83 -11.51 15.47
CA THR A 239 -24.54 -12.90 15.09
C THR A 239 -23.53 -12.96 13.95
N ARG A 240 -23.73 -12.20 12.89
CA ARG A 240 -22.78 -12.15 11.76
C ARG A 240 -21.37 -11.68 12.21
N ILE A 241 -21.31 -10.66 13.06
CA ILE A 241 -20.04 -10.19 13.64
C ILE A 241 -19.35 -11.33 14.41
N ARG A 242 -20.07 -12.01 15.31
CA ARG A 242 -19.50 -13.16 16.08
C ARG A 242 -19.04 -14.30 15.18
N GLU A 243 -19.79 -14.62 14.14
CA GLU A 243 -19.42 -15.67 13.18
C GLU A 243 -18.13 -15.28 12.41
N ARG A 244 -18.04 -14.06 11.92
CA ARG A 244 -16.85 -13.52 11.27
C ARG A 244 -15.62 -13.53 12.20
N GLU A 245 -15.77 -13.01 13.43
CA GLU A 245 -14.68 -13.00 14.42
C GLU A 245 -14.26 -14.41 14.82
N SER A 246 -15.22 -15.34 14.97
CA SER A 246 -14.92 -16.74 15.25
C SER A 246 -14.15 -17.40 14.09
N GLN A 247 -14.52 -17.11 12.85
CA GLN A 247 -13.80 -17.61 11.67
C GLN A 247 -12.38 -17.04 11.62
N LEU A 248 -12.22 -15.72 11.81
CA LEU A 248 -10.91 -15.09 11.84
C LEU A 248 -10.03 -15.63 12.98
N ALA A 249 -10.60 -15.86 14.16
CA ALA A 249 -9.88 -16.44 15.29
C ALA A 249 -9.35 -17.84 14.97
N ARG A 250 -10.13 -18.68 14.26
CA ARG A 250 -9.67 -20.01 13.82
C ARG A 250 -8.53 -19.88 12.80
N LEU A 251 -8.69 -19.04 11.78
CA LEU A 251 -7.64 -18.81 10.77
C LEU A 251 -6.34 -18.33 11.41
N ARG A 252 -6.44 -17.43 12.39
CA ARG A 252 -5.27 -16.96 13.15
C ARG A 252 -4.65 -18.07 14.00
N ALA A 253 -5.46 -18.92 14.63
CA ALA A 253 -4.96 -20.04 15.42
C ALA A 253 -4.28 -21.12 14.57
N ASP A 254 -4.70 -21.29 13.31
CA ASP A 254 -4.11 -22.24 12.37
C ASP A 254 -2.72 -21.79 11.89
N ASN A 255 -2.43 -20.49 11.91
CA ASN A 255 -1.15 -19.93 11.51
C ASN A 255 -0.18 -19.83 12.69
N ALA A 256 1.11 -19.94 12.40
CA ALA A 256 2.15 -19.60 13.36
C ALA A 256 2.05 -18.11 13.71
N GLN A 257 2.32 -17.80 14.99
CA GLN A 257 2.29 -16.42 15.47
C GLN A 257 3.68 -15.78 15.40
N PRO A 258 3.78 -14.45 15.15
CA PRO A 258 5.06 -13.76 15.19
C PRO A 258 5.69 -13.85 16.60
N LYS A 259 6.92 -14.31 16.64
CA LYS A 259 7.74 -14.41 17.83
C LYS A 259 9.01 -13.61 17.63
N LEU A 260 9.28 -12.68 18.51
CA LEU A 260 10.54 -11.92 18.47
C LEU A 260 11.73 -12.89 18.55
N TRP A 261 12.58 -12.84 17.54
CA TRP A 261 13.82 -13.60 17.46
C TRP A 261 15.02 -12.77 17.89
N LYS A 262 15.20 -11.59 17.24
CA LYS A 262 16.30 -10.68 17.54
C LYS A 262 15.84 -9.22 17.54
N LYS A 263 16.53 -8.41 18.28
CA LYS A 263 16.42 -6.95 18.18
C LYS A 263 17.74 -6.28 18.54
N PHE A 264 18.01 -5.15 17.91
CA PHE A 264 19.17 -4.33 18.24
C PHE A 264 18.90 -2.85 17.97
N ALA A 265 19.63 -1.98 18.66
CA ALA A 265 19.56 -0.52 18.47
C ALA A 265 20.45 -0.07 17.32
N THR A 266 20.07 1.04 16.68
CA THR A 266 20.82 1.67 15.57
C THR A 266 21.30 3.08 15.99
N PRO A 267 22.20 3.20 16.98
CA PRO A 267 22.53 4.48 17.62
C PRO A 267 23.16 5.46 16.62
N GLY A 268 22.36 6.44 16.18
CA GLY A 268 22.77 7.51 15.29
C GLY A 268 22.92 7.17 13.81
N PHE A 269 22.89 5.88 13.42
CA PHE A 269 23.02 5.43 12.02
C PHE A 269 21.74 4.84 11.43
N GLY A 270 20.69 4.69 12.21
CA GLY A 270 19.42 4.14 11.73
C GLY A 270 18.78 5.02 10.67
N THR A 271 17.85 4.44 9.92
CA THR A 271 17.13 5.09 8.82
C THR A 271 15.66 4.71 8.84
N GLY A 272 14.82 5.60 8.35
CA GLY A 272 13.39 5.35 8.22
C GLY A 272 13.03 4.37 7.11
N ARG A 273 13.88 4.20 6.08
CA ARG A 273 13.56 3.33 4.94
C ARG A 273 14.76 2.60 4.37
N ASN A 274 15.83 3.27 4.08
CA ASN A 274 16.89 2.80 3.20
C ASN A 274 17.78 1.74 3.86
N VAL A 275 17.35 0.49 3.80
CA VAL A 275 18.09 -0.70 4.26
C VAL A 275 18.20 -1.70 3.11
N ARG A 276 19.36 -2.37 3.00
CA ARG A 276 19.58 -3.50 2.10
C ARG A 276 20.08 -4.69 2.90
N LEU A 277 19.74 -5.89 2.44
CA LEU A 277 20.19 -7.14 3.01
C LEU A 277 21.18 -7.82 2.05
N GLY A 278 22.21 -8.44 2.58
CA GLY A 278 23.18 -9.23 1.83
C GLY A 278 24.26 -9.76 2.75
N ASP A 279 24.97 -10.82 2.35
CA ASP A 279 26.17 -11.31 3.04
C ASP A 279 27.34 -10.40 2.65
N LEU A 280 27.67 -9.45 3.51
CA LEU A 280 28.72 -8.46 3.24
C LEU A 280 30.10 -8.95 3.70
N ASP A 281 30.18 -9.71 4.77
CA ASP A 281 31.47 -10.14 5.31
C ASP A 281 31.89 -11.55 4.84
N GLY A 282 31.01 -12.25 4.13
CA GLY A 282 31.28 -13.55 3.52
C GLY A 282 31.18 -14.71 4.52
N ASP A 283 30.45 -14.55 5.62
CA ASP A 283 30.30 -15.59 6.63
C ASP A 283 29.14 -16.56 6.36
N GLY A 284 28.33 -16.26 5.36
CA GLY A 284 27.15 -17.03 4.94
C GLY A 284 25.90 -16.70 5.72
N GLN A 285 25.87 -15.59 6.46
CA GLN A 285 24.67 -15.00 7.05
C GLN A 285 24.32 -13.70 6.34
N LEU A 286 23.07 -13.26 6.45
CA LEU A 286 22.69 -11.94 5.97
C LEU A 286 23.17 -10.86 6.93
N ASP A 287 23.62 -9.76 6.38
CA ASP A 287 23.94 -8.52 7.05
C ASP A 287 22.94 -7.43 6.65
N MET A 288 22.97 -6.32 7.34
CA MET A 288 22.15 -5.14 7.06
C MET A 288 23.02 -3.94 6.70
N LEU A 289 22.70 -3.30 5.59
CA LEU A 289 23.33 -2.07 5.14
C LEU A 289 22.35 -0.92 5.24
N PHE A 290 22.60 0.02 6.14
CA PHE A 290 21.80 1.22 6.38
C PHE A 290 22.31 2.39 5.57
N GLY A 291 21.42 3.06 4.83
CA GLY A 291 21.71 4.28 4.10
C GLY A 291 21.00 5.49 4.72
N GLN A 292 21.78 6.43 5.27
CA GLN A 292 21.23 7.73 5.64
C GLN A 292 21.38 8.72 4.49
N ASN A 293 20.38 9.57 4.31
CA ASN A 293 20.33 10.53 3.23
C ASN A 293 20.12 11.96 3.69
N VAL A 294 20.45 12.89 2.83
CA VAL A 294 20.16 14.33 2.97
C VAL A 294 19.32 14.75 1.78
N GLN A 295 18.18 15.34 2.04
CA GLN A 295 17.35 15.91 0.99
C GLN A 295 18.04 17.10 0.32
N ARG A 296 18.18 17.08 -0.98
CA ARG A 296 18.78 18.17 -1.77
C ARG A 296 17.76 18.98 -2.53
N HIS A 297 16.59 18.40 -2.79
CA HIS A 297 15.51 19.05 -3.52
C HIS A 297 14.16 18.77 -2.83
N PRO A 298 13.18 19.70 -2.85
CA PRO A 298 11.93 19.53 -2.12
C PRO A 298 11.07 18.36 -2.56
N TYR A 299 11.29 17.77 -3.72
CA TYR A 299 10.33 16.81 -4.22
C TYR A 299 10.85 15.42 -4.53
N ASP A 300 12.13 15.16 -4.72
CA ASP A 300 12.48 13.85 -5.24
C ASP A 300 13.94 13.43 -5.20
N MET A 301 14.81 14.22 -4.64
CA MET A 301 16.23 13.92 -4.72
C MET A 301 16.87 13.89 -3.34
N ALA A 302 17.23 12.69 -2.92
CA ALA A 302 18.00 12.46 -1.71
C ALA A 302 19.43 12.09 -2.07
N HIS A 303 20.35 12.60 -1.29
CA HIS A 303 21.78 12.33 -1.43
C HIS A 303 22.24 11.42 -0.30
N LEU A 304 22.87 10.32 -0.64
CA LEU A 304 23.40 9.40 0.33
C LEU A 304 24.53 10.06 1.15
N SER A 305 24.33 10.19 2.46
CA SER A 305 25.28 10.87 3.35
C SER A 305 26.16 9.89 4.12
N CYS A 306 25.62 8.73 4.50
CA CYS A 306 26.34 7.73 5.27
C CYS A 306 25.81 6.33 4.95
N LEU A 307 26.73 5.36 4.84
CA LEU A 307 26.44 3.95 4.83
C LEU A 307 26.98 3.30 6.10
N THR A 308 26.21 2.43 6.72
CA THR A 308 26.62 1.65 7.90
C THR A 308 26.22 0.19 7.70
N ALA A 309 27.21 -0.69 7.66
CA ALA A 309 27.01 -2.13 7.59
C ALA A 309 27.10 -2.78 8.96
N VAL A 310 26.13 -3.60 9.32
CA VAL A 310 26.08 -4.34 10.57
C VAL A 310 25.58 -5.75 10.35
N THR A 311 25.96 -6.67 11.23
CA THR A 311 25.38 -8.03 11.26
C THR A 311 23.94 -8.00 11.78
N LEU A 312 23.20 -9.10 11.66
CA LEU A 312 21.85 -9.25 12.25
C LEU A 312 21.84 -9.21 13.79
N ASP A 313 22.99 -9.17 14.44
CA ASP A 313 23.12 -8.91 15.87
C ASP A 313 23.46 -7.45 16.20
N GLY A 314 23.52 -6.58 15.18
CA GLY A 314 23.84 -5.16 15.32
C GLY A 314 25.32 -4.87 15.51
N LYS A 315 26.22 -5.86 15.28
CA LYS A 315 27.65 -5.65 15.34
C LYS A 315 28.10 -4.84 14.11
N LEU A 316 28.79 -3.73 14.35
CA LEU A 316 29.32 -2.90 13.27
C LEU A 316 30.40 -3.67 12.48
N LEU A 317 30.21 -3.76 11.17
CA LEU A 317 31.20 -4.25 10.23
C LEU A 317 32.08 -3.10 9.74
N TRP A 318 31.45 -2.10 9.14
CA TRP A 318 32.12 -0.88 8.68
C TRP A 318 31.15 0.30 8.54
N GLN A 319 31.70 1.50 8.36
CA GLN A 319 30.93 2.71 8.13
C GLN A 319 31.65 3.61 7.13
N SER A 320 30.92 4.14 6.16
CA SER A 320 31.38 5.10 5.15
C SER A 320 30.57 6.38 5.25
N GLY A 321 31.23 7.51 5.55
CA GLY A 321 30.61 8.76 5.89
C GLY A 321 30.42 8.92 7.42
N LYS A 322 29.77 10.01 7.83
CA LYS A 322 29.50 10.30 9.23
C LYS A 322 28.00 10.17 9.48
N PRO A 323 27.57 9.30 10.40
CA PRO A 323 26.17 9.17 10.71
C PRO A 323 25.65 10.44 11.40
N ASP A 324 24.41 10.80 11.10
CA ASP A 324 23.68 11.89 11.75
C ASP A 324 22.24 11.46 12.01
N PRO A 325 21.80 11.37 13.27
CA PRO A 325 20.45 10.91 13.61
C PRO A 325 19.35 11.79 13.02
N ARG A 326 19.63 13.04 12.63
CA ARG A 326 18.67 13.91 11.94
C ARG A 326 18.37 13.41 10.52
N ASN A 327 19.29 12.71 9.91
CA ASN A 327 19.13 12.12 8.57
C ASN A 327 18.40 10.77 8.62
N GLY A 328 18.23 10.16 9.77
CA GLY A 328 17.49 8.92 9.95
C GLY A 328 15.98 9.06 9.69
N LEU A 329 15.42 10.26 9.78
CA LEU A 329 14.01 10.53 9.56
C LEU A 329 13.63 10.71 8.09
N LEU A 330 14.60 10.78 7.18
CA LEU A 330 14.34 10.95 5.76
C LEU A 330 14.05 9.59 5.11
N THR A 331 12.95 9.52 4.39
CA THR A 331 12.43 8.27 3.82
C THR A 331 12.53 8.20 2.29
N TYR A 332 13.23 9.15 1.67
CA TYR A 332 13.48 9.13 0.23
C TYR A 332 14.35 7.95 -0.18
N ASP A 333 14.02 7.35 -1.29
CA ASP A 333 14.85 6.30 -1.88
C ASP A 333 16.21 6.83 -2.31
N THR A 334 17.23 6.00 -2.19
CA THR A 334 18.59 6.33 -2.60
C THR A 334 19.22 5.16 -3.36
N PRO A 335 20.01 5.45 -4.41
CA PRO A 335 20.54 4.44 -5.31
C PRO A 335 21.79 3.78 -4.71
N PHE A 336 21.58 2.69 -3.95
CA PHE A 336 22.65 1.78 -3.51
C PHE A 336 22.11 0.37 -3.39
N GLN A 337 22.91 -0.63 -3.71
CA GLN A 337 22.55 -2.05 -3.73
C GLN A 337 23.74 -2.91 -3.31
N ILE A 338 23.47 -4.13 -2.82
CA ILE A 338 24.45 -5.16 -2.52
C ILE A 338 24.38 -6.22 -3.62
N HIS A 339 25.54 -6.53 -4.26
CA HIS A 339 25.59 -7.54 -5.31
C HIS A 339 27.02 -8.05 -5.53
N ASP A 340 27.15 -9.32 -5.91
CA ASP A 340 28.40 -9.90 -6.42
C ASP A 340 28.59 -9.48 -7.88
N ILE A 341 29.16 -8.26 -8.09
CA ILE A 341 29.22 -7.62 -9.40
C ILE A 341 30.33 -8.16 -10.30
N ASP A 342 31.35 -8.83 -9.74
CA ASP A 342 32.45 -9.39 -10.50
C ASP A 342 32.48 -10.93 -10.54
N GLY A 343 31.54 -11.57 -9.84
CA GLY A 343 31.30 -13.02 -9.88
C GLY A 343 32.32 -13.83 -9.07
N ASP A 344 33.02 -13.21 -8.13
CA ASP A 344 33.98 -13.87 -7.27
C ASP A 344 33.39 -14.57 -6.05
N GLY A 345 32.06 -14.45 -5.86
CA GLY A 345 31.31 -15.03 -4.77
C GLY A 345 31.29 -14.17 -3.51
N ARG A 346 31.72 -12.94 -3.58
CA ARG A 346 31.64 -11.95 -2.51
C ARG A 346 30.74 -10.79 -2.95
N SER A 347 30.09 -10.17 -1.99
CA SER A 347 29.23 -9.04 -2.30
C SER A 347 30.03 -7.74 -2.33
N GLU A 348 29.74 -6.91 -3.33
CA GLU A 348 30.09 -5.50 -3.36
C GLU A 348 28.89 -4.64 -2.99
N VAL A 349 29.16 -3.34 -2.72
CA VAL A 349 28.13 -2.30 -2.63
C VAL A 349 28.27 -1.37 -3.82
N VAL A 350 27.25 -1.34 -4.68
CA VAL A 350 27.17 -0.44 -5.83
C VAL A 350 26.26 0.73 -5.46
N LEU A 351 26.72 1.97 -5.66
CA LEU A 351 25.96 3.16 -5.26
C LEU A 351 26.22 4.34 -6.19
N ALA A 352 25.27 5.26 -6.26
CA ALA A 352 25.47 6.58 -6.83
C ALA A 352 25.55 7.61 -5.69
N LYS A 353 26.70 8.25 -5.55
CA LYS A 353 26.98 9.25 -4.50
C LYS A 353 27.96 10.29 -5.00
N ASP A 354 27.76 11.54 -4.60
CA ASP A 354 28.62 12.67 -4.95
C ASP A 354 28.89 12.77 -6.46
N PHE A 355 27.85 12.54 -7.29
CA PHE A 355 27.89 12.51 -8.75
C PHE A 355 28.83 11.45 -9.33
N LYS A 356 29.01 10.35 -8.61
CA LYS A 356 29.80 9.22 -9.05
C LYS A 356 29.03 7.92 -8.86
N LEU A 357 29.13 7.05 -9.85
CA LEU A 357 28.79 5.64 -9.70
C LEU A 357 30.02 4.94 -9.10
N GLN A 358 29.83 4.30 -7.95
CA GLN A 358 30.92 3.73 -7.14
C GLN A 358 30.65 2.26 -6.87
N VAL A 359 31.73 1.50 -6.75
CA VAL A 359 31.71 0.11 -6.27
C VAL A 359 32.63 0.03 -5.06
N LEU A 360 32.09 -0.40 -3.93
CA LEU A 360 32.81 -0.60 -2.68
C LEU A 360 32.95 -2.10 -2.41
N ASP A 361 34.04 -2.50 -1.80
CA ASP A 361 34.22 -3.83 -1.23
C ASP A 361 33.21 -4.04 -0.11
N GLY A 362 32.38 -5.09 -0.20
CA GLY A 362 31.27 -5.34 0.74
C GLY A 362 31.74 -5.58 2.17
N ARG A 363 32.90 -6.22 2.34
CA ARG A 363 33.44 -6.58 3.64
C ARG A 363 34.03 -5.39 4.41
N THR A 364 34.56 -4.39 3.70
CA THR A 364 35.34 -3.30 4.31
C THR A 364 34.78 -1.92 4.04
N GLY A 365 33.85 -1.77 3.11
CA GLY A 365 33.33 -0.48 2.65
C GLY A 365 34.34 0.37 1.88
N LYS A 366 35.48 -0.19 1.50
CA LYS A 366 36.52 0.54 0.76
C LYS A 366 36.17 0.69 -0.71
N LEU A 367 36.45 1.86 -1.26
CA LEU A 367 36.26 2.13 -2.68
C LEU A 367 37.17 1.23 -3.53
N LEU A 368 36.59 0.47 -4.43
CA LEU A 368 37.30 -0.36 -5.42
C LEU A 368 37.44 0.38 -6.75
N ARG A 369 36.35 0.98 -7.25
CA ARG A 369 36.32 1.71 -8.51
C ARG A 369 35.19 2.75 -8.54
N GLU A 370 35.36 3.78 -9.35
CA GLU A 370 34.33 4.81 -9.56
C GLU A 370 34.44 5.45 -10.94
N VAL A 371 33.32 6.00 -11.41
CA VAL A 371 33.21 6.83 -12.61
C VAL A 371 32.22 7.98 -12.33
N ALA A 372 32.38 9.11 -13.01
CA ALA A 372 31.40 10.17 -12.92
C ALA A 372 30.05 9.69 -13.44
N THR A 373 28.94 10.07 -12.78
CA THR A 373 27.62 9.85 -13.32
C THR A 373 27.42 10.65 -14.60
N PRO A 374 26.48 10.26 -15.49
CA PRO A 374 26.26 10.98 -16.74
C PRO A 374 25.92 12.45 -16.53
N ALA A 375 26.18 13.28 -17.53
CA ALA A 375 25.70 14.65 -17.53
C ALA A 375 24.16 14.66 -17.43
N ALA A 376 23.62 15.50 -16.56
CA ALA A 376 22.19 15.66 -16.41
C ALA A 376 21.59 16.33 -17.66
N LEU A 377 20.47 15.79 -18.13
CA LEU A 377 19.74 16.37 -19.25
C LEU A 377 18.65 17.32 -18.69
N PRO A 378 18.53 18.55 -19.21
CA PRO A 378 17.52 19.50 -18.71
C PRO A 378 16.11 18.95 -18.83
N GLY A 379 15.34 19.00 -17.76
CA GLY A 379 13.94 18.62 -17.72
C GLY A 379 13.05 19.75 -17.16
N PRO A 380 11.75 19.78 -17.48
CA PRO A 380 10.86 20.89 -17.09
C PRO A 380 10.55 20.94 -15.59
N ARG A 381 10.88 19.90 -14.84
CA ARG A 381 10.64 19.78 -13.38
C ARG A 381 11.91 19.56 -12.55
N GLU A 382 13.06 19.44 -13.17
CA GLU A 382 14.30 19.09 -12.50
C GLU A 382 15.17 20.32 -12.26
N VAL A 383 15.69 20.44 -11.05
CA VAL A 383 16.85 21.30 -10.81
C VAL A 383 18.03 20.63 -11.52
N SER A 384 18.54 21.29 -12.53
CA SER A 384 19.65 20.75 -13.31
C SER A 384 20.94 20.89 -12.51
N TYR A 385 21.41 19.78 -11.98
CA TYR A 385 22.81 19.62 -11.64
C TYR A 385 23.62 19.32 -12.90
N GLU A 386 24.93 19.48 -12.86
CA GLU A 386 25.79 19.14 -14.00
C GLU A 386 25.73 17.65 -14.35
N ASN A 387 25.62 16.82 -13.33
CA ASN A 387 25.56 15.35 -13.45
C ASN A 387 24.33 14.78 -12.74
N VAL A 388 23.94 13.58 -13.12
CA VAL A 388 22.81 12.84 -12.56
C VAL A 388 23.10 12.41 -11.12
N TYR A 389 22.12 12.60 -10.23
CA TYR A 389 22.18 12.06 -8.87
C TYR A 389 22.02 10.54 -8.84
N GLY A 390 21.19 10.00 -9.74
CA GLY A 390 20.66 8.66 -9.66
C GLY A 390 19.44 8.56 -8.75
N ASP A 391 18.49 7.74 -9.15
CA ASP A 391 17.27 7.44 -8.42
C ASP A 391 17.24 5.98 -7.99
N SER A 392 17.53 5.07 -8.93
CA SER A 392 17.65 3.65 -8.63
C SER A 392 18.79 2.99 -9.39
N ILE A 393 19.25 1.87 -8.83
CA ILE A 393 20.23 0.96 -9.44
C ILE A 393 19.58 -0.42 -9.50
N ALA A 394 19.70 -1.08 -10.66
CA ALA A 394 19.35 -2.47 -10.85
C ALA A 394 20.50 -3.20 -11.56
N PHE A 395 20.53 -4.53 -11.44
CA PHE A 395 21.48 -5.36 -12.15
C PHE A 395 20.78 -6.11 -13.30
N VAL A 396 21.46 -6.15 -14.42
CA VAL A 396 20.95 -6.71 -15.69
C VAL A 396 21.95 -7.64 -16.32
N ASN A 397 21.48 -8.57 -17.14
CA ASN A 397 22.33 -9.47 -17.95
C ASN A 397 22.17 -9.16 -19.44
N VAL A 398 22.68 -8.02 -19.90
CA VAL A 398 22.56 -7.63 -21.31
C VAL A 398 23.68 -8.22 -22.20
N LEU A 399 24.69 -8.82 -21.61
CA LEU A 399 25.82 -9.41 -22.36
C LEU A 399 25.73 -10.93 -22.50
N GLY A 400 24.75 -11.59 -21.86
CA GLY A 400 24.59 -13.03 -21.91
C GLY A 400 25.50 -13.79 -20.93
N ASP A 401 25.87 -13.15 -19.83
CA ASP A 401 26.68 -13.76 -18.77
C ASP A 401 25.89 -14.81 -17.99
N ALA A 402 26.57 -15.57 -17.13
CA ALA A 402 25.90 -16.55 -16.26
C ALA A 402 25.08 -15.90 -15.12
N ARG A 403 25.30 -14.63 -14.86
CA ARG A 403 24.65 -13.81 -13.82
C ARG A 403 24.48 -12.38 -14.30
N ARG A 404 23.67 -11.58 -13.59
CA ARG A 404 23.51 -10.15 -13.83
C ARG A 404 24.72 -9.40 -13.29
N HIS A 405 25.62 -8.99 -14.17
CA HIS A 405 26.84 -8.27 -13.82
C HIS A 405 26.88 -6.84 -14.38
N GLN A 406 25.93 -6.46 -15.20
CA GLN A 406 25.84 -5.11 -15.71
C GLN A 406 24.95 -4.26 -14.80
N ILE A 407 25.25 -2.97 -14.72
CA ILE A 407 24.61 -2.02 -13.81
C ILE A 407 23.71 -1.10 -14.63
N LEU A 408 22.43 -1.07 -14.29
CA LEU A 408 21.50 -0.07 -14.79
C LEU A 408 21.37 1.03 -13.74
N LEU A 409 21.73 2.27 -14.11
CA LEU A 409 21.51 3.48 -13.33
C LEU A 409 20.43 4.30 -14.02
N LYS A 410 19.43 4.82 -13.29
CA LYS A 410 18.44 5.74 -13.85
C LYS A 410 18.31 7.03 -13.05
N ASP A 411 17.88 8.11 -13.73
CA ASP A 411 17.32 9.29 -13.08
C ASP A 411 15.84 9.06 -12.71
N ARG A 412 15.19 10.05 -12.09
CA ARG A 412 13.84 9.86 -11.51
C ARG A 412 12.81 9.41 -12.55
N TYR A 413 12.73 10.02 -13.73
CA TYR A 413 11.58 9.75 -14.62
C TYR A 413 11.88 9.69 -16.12
N ARG A 414 13.14 9.86 -16.55
CA ARG A 414 13.38 10.09 -17.98
C ARG A 414 14.50 9.28 -18.63
N ASN A 415 15.59 9.06 -17.95
CA ASN A 415 16.79 8.49 -18.55
C ASN A 415 17.34 7.35 -17.75
N PHE A 416 17.98 6.42 -18.43
CA PHE A 416 18.73 5.35 -17.80
C PHE A 416 19.96 4.98 -18.63
N TRP A 417 20.92 4.42 -17.95
CA TRP A 417 22.24 4.10 -18.50
C TRP A 417 22.63 2.70 -18.05
N VAL A 418 23.14 1.88 -18.97
CA VAL A 418 23.62 0.55 -18.69
C VAL A 418 25.13 0.51 -18.81
N TYR A 419 25.79 0.08 -17.75
CA TYR A 419 27.24 -0.05 -17.63
C TYR A 419 27.63 -1.52 -17.50
N ASN A 420 28.84 -1.86 -17.96
CA ASN A 420 29.43 -3.14 -17.58
C ASN A 420 29.96 -3.10 -16.14
N ASN A 421 30.43 -4.24 -15.63
CA ASN A 421 30.98 -4.36 -14.28
C ASN A 421 32.32 -3.60 -14.05
N LYS A 422 32.93 -3.05 -15.12
CA LYS A 422 34.07 -2.16 -15.07
C LYS A 422 33.71 -0.68 -15.06
N LEU A 423 32.42 -0.37 -15.01
CA LEU A 423 31.84 0.97 -15.09
C LEU A 423 32.01 1.66 -16.45
N GLU A 424 32.18 0.90 -17.54
CA GLU A 424 32.17 1.41 -18.90
C GLU A 424 30.73 1.45 -19.42
N LEU A 425 30.31 2.61 -19.95
CA LEU A 425 28.96 2.79 -20.50
C LEU A 425 28.78 1.93 -21.75
N LEU A 426 27.75 1.07 -21.75
CA LEU A 426 27.36 0.26 -22.89
C LEU A 426 26.39 1.02 -23.80
N TRP A 427 25.28 1.45 -23.24
CA TRP A 427 24.26 2.21 -23.94
C TRP A 427 23.36 2.98 -22.96
N LYS A 428 22.49 3.82 -23.49
CA LYS A 428 21.50 4.62 -22.74
C LYS A 428 20.14 4.56 -23.39
N GLY A 429 19.09 4.71 -22.58
CA GLY A 429 17.71 4.86 -23.04
C GLY A 429 17.07 6.14 -22.51
N GLU A 430 15.99 6.56 -23.17
CA GLU A 430 15.17 7.72 -22.78
C GLU A 430 13.70 7.37 -22.97
N GLY A 431 12.87 7.70 -21.96
CA GLY A 431 11.42 7.50 -21.95
C GLY A 431 10.83 7.86 -20.60
N GLN A 432 9.57 7.56 -20.38
CA GLN A 432 8.96 7.69 -19.06
C GLN A 432 9.33 6.48 -18.19
N THR A 433 10.43 6.58 -17.44
CA THR A 433 11.07 5.44 -16.79
C THR A 433 10.36 4.94 -15.52
N GLY A 434 9.40 5.68 -14.97
CA GLY A 434 8.77 5.29 -13.70
C GLY A 434 9.78 5.19 -12.55
N HIS A 435 9.55 4.28 -11.59
CA HIS A 435 10.41 4.15 -10.42
C HIS A 435 11.49 3.07 -10.57
N TYR A 436 11.14 1.79 -10.69
CA TYR A 436 12.11 0.71 -10.73
C TYR A 436 12.05 -0.07 -12.03
N PRO A 437 13.18 -0.39 -12.67
CA PRO A 437 13.23 -1.29 -13.81
C PRO A 437 13.01 -2.75 -13.37
N TYR A 438 12.55 -3.57 -14.31
CA TYR A 438 12.39 -5.01 -14.11
C TYR A 438 13.09 -5.75 -15.27
N PRO A 439 14.29 -6.31 -15.03
CA PRO A 439 15.02 -7.08 -16.02
C PRO A 439 14.49 -8.52 -16.09
N VAL A 440 14.36 -9.07 -17.27
CA VAL A 440 13.90 -10.44 -17.51
C VAL A 440 14.23 -10.89 -18.92
N ASP A 441 14.72 -12.12 -19.09
CA ASP A 441 14.89 -12.77 -20.40
C ASP A 441 13.52 -13.25 -20.91
N THR A 442 12.92 -12.50 -21.83
CA THR A 442 11.55 -12.76 -22.34
C THR A 442 11.52 -13.66 -23.56
N ASP A 443 12.60 -13.74 -24.34
CA ASP A 443 12.67 -14.52 -25.58
C ASP A 443 13.57 -15.77 -25.50
N GLY A 444 14.28 -15.95 -24.36
CA GLY A 444 15.09 -17.12 -24.07
C GLY A 444 16.46 -17.10 -24.74
N ASP A 445 16.96 -15.94 -25.19
CA ASP A 445 18.25 -15.80 -25.82
C ASP A 445 19.41 -15.77 -24.81
N GLY A 446 19.07 -15.64 -23.52
CA GLY A 446 19.99 -15.62 -22.41
C GLY A 446 20.45 -14.23 -22.03
N ARG A 447 19.80 -13.20 -22.50
CA ARG A 447 20.00 -11.80 -22.14
C ARG A 447 18.69 -11.22 -21.63
N ASP A 448 18.79 -10.21 -20.78
CA ASP A 448 17.61 -9.57 -20.24
C ASP A 448 17.07 -8.52 -21.21
N GLU A 449 15.77 -8.57 -21.47
CA GLU A 449 14.98 -7.38 -21.78
C GLU A 449 14.75 -6.60 -20.49
N ILE A 450 14.55 -5.29 -20.63
CA ILE A 450 14.36 -4.38 -19.53
C ILE A 450 12.97 -3.74 -19.64
N ALA A 451 12.05 -4.12 -18.75
CA ALA A 451 10.82 -3.39 -18.55
C ALA A 451 11.14 -2.14 -17.70
N ILE A 452 10.83 -0.97 -18.21
CA ILE A 452 11.05 0.29 -17.51
C ILE A 452 9.96 1.30 -17.88
N GLY A 453 9.26 1.83 -16.87
CA GLY A 453 8.03 2.59 -17.13
C GLY A 453 7.04 1.72 -17.90
N TYR A 454 6.36 2.29 -18.86
CA TYR A 454 5.46 1.56 -19.77
C TYR A 454 6.14 1.20 -21.09
N ALA A 455 7.34 0.70 -21.00
CA ALA A 455 8.13 0.30 -22.17
C ALA A 455 8.94 -0.98 -21.91
N LEU A 456 9.26 -1.68 -22.99
CA LEU A 456 10.18 -2.81 -23.00
C LEU A 456 11.36 -2.50 -23.93
N TRP A 457 12.55 -2.74 -23.43
CA TRP A 457 13.80 -2.48 -24.13
C TRP A 457 14.58 -3.78 -24.29
N ASP A 458 15.18 -3.96 -25.46
CA ASP A 458 16.03 -5.08 -25.76
C ASP A 458 17.43 -4.92 -25.08
N HIS A 459 18.15 -6.02 -24.93
CA HIS A 459 19.48 -6.06 -24.33
C HIS A 459 20.49 -5.10 -24.98
N ASP A 460 20.30 -4.74 -26.24
CA ASP A 460 21.17 -3.85 -27.01
C ASP A 460 20.79 -2.36 -26.93
N GLY A 461 19.73 -2.02 -26.16
CA GLY A 461 19.20 -0.66 -26.01
C GLY A 461 18.18 -0.28 -27.05
N ARG A 462 17.69 -1.20 -27.87
CA ARG A 462 16.58 -0.98 -28.80
C ARG A 462 15.27 -1.02 -28.06
N GLN A 463 14.42 -0.02 -28.20
CA GLN A 463 13.07 -0.04 -27.66
C GLN A 463 12.19 -0.99 -28.48
N LEU A 464 11.68 -2.04 -27.84
CA LEU A 464 10.78 -3.00 -28.48
C LEU A 464 9.37 -2.43 -28.61
N TRP A 465 8.85 -1.83 -27.54
CA TRP A 465 7.61 -1.07 -27.55
C TRP A 465 7.57 -0.05 -26.41
N SER A 466 6.67 0.95 -26.51
CA SER A 466 6.34 1.91 -25.47
C SER A 466 4.87 2.31 -25.54
N ARG A 467 4.27 2.57 -24.36
CA ARG A 467 2.93 3.12 -24.17
C ARG A 467 2.94 4.53 -23.55
N ASP A 468 4.08 5.18 -23.49
CA ASP A 468 4.24 6.52 -22.90
C ASP A 468 3.30 7.57 -23.52
N LYS A 469 2.89 7.38 -24.79
CA LYS A 469 1.98 8.30 -25.48
C LYS A 469 0.50 8.02 -25.19
N ASP A 470 0.18 6.81 -24.73
CA ASP A 470 -1.19 6.36 -24.47
C ASP A 470 -1.60 6.58 -23.01
N LEU A 471 -0.62 6.69 -22.12
CA LEU A 471 -0.78 6.78 -20.68
C LEU A 471 -0.32 8.16 -20.17
N ARG A 472 -0.98 8.65 -19.12
CA ARG A 472 -0.80 10.03 -18.64
C ARG A 472 0.09 10.13 -17.41
N ASP A 473 0.21 9.05 -16.65
CA ASP A 473 1.02 8.98 -15.46
C ASP A 473 2.11 7.93 -15.63
N HIS A 474 3.07 7.87 -14.71
CA HIS A 474 4.19 6.93 -14.74
C HIS A 474 3.81 5.60 -14.08
N ALA A 475 4.59 4.55 -14.33
CA ALA A 475 4.46 3.28 -13.64
C ALA A 475 5.17 3.36 -12.28
N ASP A 476 4.45 3.06 -11.19
CA ASP A 476 5.04 2.98 -9.85
C ASP A 476 5.77 1.66 -9.63
N GLY A 477 5.24 0.58 -10.14
CA GLY A 477 5.91 -0.71 -10.12
C GLY A 477 5.42 -1.60 -11.25
N MET A 478 6.31 -2.44 -11.78
CA MET A 478 5.96 -3.37 -12.84
C MET A 478 6.70 -4.69 -12.68
N MET A 479 6.18 -5.74 -13.31
CA MET A 479 6.82 -7.04 -13.47
C MET A 479 6.45 -7.67 -14.79
N ILE A 480 7.30 -8.54 -15.29
CA ILE A 480 6.99 -9.46 -16.37
C ILE A 480 7.09 -10.88 -15.82
N ALA A 481 5.97 -11.60 -15.77
CA ALA A 481 5.91 -12.93 -15.21
C ALA A 481 4.82 -13.79 -15.87
N ASN A 482 5.03 -15.09 -15.89
CA ASN A 482 3.97 -16.04 -16.20
C ASN A 482 3.21 -16.38 -14.92
N LEU A 483 2.07 -15.76 -14.70
CA LEU A 483 1.16 -16.05 -13.59
C LEU A 483 0.07 -17.08 -13.96
N SER A 484 -0.01 -17.50 -15.26
CA SER A 484 -0.98 -18.46 -15.76
C SER A 484 -0.86 -19.84 -15.07
N PRO A 485 -1.92 -20.66 -14.99
CA PRO A 485 -1.80 -22.05 -14.58
C PRO A 485 -0.99 -22.91 -15.54
N ASP A 486 -0.85 -22.48 -16.80
CA ASP A 486 0.03 -23.12 -17.80
C ASP A 486 1.46 -22.57 -17.64
N ASP A 487 2.40 -23.41 -17.21
CA ASP A 487 3.81 -23.04 -17.00
C ASP A 487 4.57 -22.71 -18.30
N LYS A 488 3.95 -22.99 -19.45
CA LYS A 488 4.49 -22.70 -20.80
C LYS A 488 3.86 -21.46 -21.43
N ALA A 489 2.87 -20.83 -20.78
CA ALA A 489 2.27 -19.62 -21.31
C ALA A 489 3.30 -18.50 -21.35
N GLU A 490 3.18 -17.63 -22.36
CA GLU A 490 4.00 -16.42 -22.43
C GLU A 490 3.79 -15.56 -21.17
N PRO A 491 4.87 -15.00 -20.62
CA PRO A 491 4.76 -14.03 -19.53
C PRO A 491 4.03 -12.77 -20.01
N ARG A 492 3.45 -12.07 -19.07
CA ARG A 492 2.78 -10.79 -19.31
C ARG A 492 3.39 -9.70 -18.43
N TYR A 493 3.31 -8.48 -18.89
CA TYR A 493 3.62 -7.31 -18.13
C TYR A 493 2.42 -6.96 -17.24
N TYR A 494 2.66 -6.77 -15.94
CA TYR A 494 1.68 -6.32 -14.94
C TYR A 494 2.23 -5.08 -14.24
N ALA A 495 1.41 -4.06 -14.07
CA ALA A 495 1.83 -2.82 -13.39
C ALA A 495 0.79 -2.30 -12.40
N GLY A 496 1.29 -1.76 -11.28
CA GLY A 496 0.65 -0.70 -10.53
C GLY A 496 1.04 0.61 -11.20
N GLY A 497 0.10 1.20 -11.91
CA GLY A 497 0.34 2.27 -12.86
C GLY A 497 0.01 3.65 -12.31
N SER A 498 0.30 3.92 -11.03
CA SER A 498 -0.01 5.23 -10.45
C SER A 498 -1.50 5.55 -10.64
N ASP A 499 -1.86 6.75 -11.11
CA ASP A 499 -3.26 7.14 -11.37
C ASP A 499 -3.89 6.45 -12.59
N GLU A 500 -3.13 5.66 -13.34
CA GLU A 500 -3.70 4.77 -14.36
C GLU A 500 -4.34 3.51 -13.74
N GLY A 501 -4.04 3.19 -12.47
CA GLY A 501 -4.55 2.00 -11.79
C GLY A 501 -3.73 0.74 -12.09
N VAL A 502 -4.35 -0.30 -12.64
CA VAL A 502 -3.71 -1.57 -12.99
C VAL A 502 -3.68 -1.76 -14.49
N LEU A 503 -2.53 -2.15 -15.00
CA LEU A 503 -2.34 -2.50 -16.41
C LEU A 503 -1.82 -3.93 -16.57
N MET A 504 -2.33 -4.62 -17.60
CA MET A 504 -1.75 -5.84 -18.12
C MET A 504 -1.47 -5.65 -19.61
N ILE A 505 -0.26 -5.99 -20.03
CA ILE A 505 0.22 -5.80 -21.40
C ILE A 505 0.87 -7.11 -21.87
N ASP A 506 0.69 -7.52 -23.10
CA ASP A 506 1.41 -8.65 -23.67
C ASP A 506 2.85 -8.29 -24.09
N LEU A 507 3.67 -9.26 -24.44
CA LEU A 507 5.05 -9.01 -24.87
C LEU A 507 5.15 -8.20 -26.17
N GLY A 508 4.08 -8.15 -26.98
CA GLY A 508 3.98 -7.29 -28.15
C GLY A 508 3.59 -5.85 -27.84
N GLY A 509 3.37 -5.51 -26.57
CA GLY A 509 2.96 -4.19 -26.12
C GLY A 509 1.47 -3.90 -26.22
N ASN A 510 0.59 -4.88 -26.49
CA ASN A 510 -0.85 -4.65 -26.54
C ASN A 510 -1.42 -4.62 -25.12
N ILE A 511 -2.21 -3.59 -24.78
CA ILE A 511 -2.90 -3.50 -23.50
C ILE A 511 -4.03 -4.53 -23.48
N LEU A 512 -3.89 -5.56 -22.64
CA LEU A 512 -4.88 -6.61 -22.43
C LEU A 512 -5.96 -6.19 -21.44
N LYS A 513 -5.56 -5.51 -20.37
CA LYS A 513 -6.46 -4.98 -19.32
C LYS A 513 -5.98 -3.61 -18.87
N HIS A 514 -6.93 -2.72 -18.59
CA HIS A 514 -6.69 -1.43 -17.98
C HIS A 514 -7.81 -1.17 -16.96
N VAL A 515 -7.50 -1.36 -15.68
CA VAL A 515 -8.46 -1.24 -14.58
C VAL A 515 -8.14 0.01 -13.78
N ARG A 516 -8.94 1.04 -13.94
CA ARG A 516 -8.81 2.31 -13.23
C ARG A 516 -9.43 2.20 -11.83
N LEU A 517 -8.62 2.09 -10.81
CA LEU A 517 -9.04 1.93 -9.42
C LEU A 517 -8.52 3.04 -8.48
N GLY A 518 -8.05 4.14 -9.06
CA GLY A 518 -7.31 5.20 -8.38
C GLY A 518 -5.80 4.95 -8.48
N HIS A 519 -5.03 5.55 -7.58
CA HIS A 519 -3.56 5.48 -7.59
C HIS A 519 -3.07 4.11 -7.10
N GLY A 520 -2.81 3.21 -8.05
CA GLY A 520 -2.34 1.85 -7.77
C GLY A 520 -0.83 1.77 -7.61
N GLN A 521 -0.37 1.17 -6.51
CA GLN A 521 1.03 1.09 -6.14
C GLN A 521 1.41 -0.28 -5.57
N SER A 522 2.72 -0.52 -5.38
CA SER A 522 3.28 -1.70 -4.74
C SER A 522 2.69 -3.01 -5.27
N PRO A 523 2.77 -3.29 -6.57
CA PRO A 523 2.25 -4.52 -7.14
C PRO A 523 2.98 -5.73 -6.56
N VAL A 524 2.22 -6.79 -6.27
CA VAL A 524 2.73 -8.03 -5.70
C VAL A 524 2.15 -9.23 -6.43
N ALA A 525 2.96 -10.24 -6.70
CA ALA A 525 2.51 -11.51 -7.25
C ALA A 525 2.94 -12.68 -6.36
N GLY A 526 2.07 -13.68 -6.26
CA GLY A 526 2.32 -14.88 -5.47
C GLY A 526 1.17 -15.88 -5.50
N LYS A 527 1.29 -16.98 -4.75
CA LYS A 527 0.22 -17.96 -4.58
C LYS A 527 -0.58 -17.63 -3.32
N PHE A 528 -1.46 -16.64 -3.41
CA PHE A 528 -2.29 -16.21 -2.28
C PHE A 528 -3.60 -17.00 -2.13
N ARG A 529 -4.13 -17.54 -3.23
CA ARG A 529 -5.38 -18.31 -3.31
C ARG A 529 -5.10 -19.72 -3.82
N MET A 530 -5.19 -20.72 -2.94
CA MET A 530 -5.00 -22.13 -3.31
C MET A 530 -6.16 -22.69 -4.14
N ASP A 531 -7.34 -22.11 -4.01
CA ASP A 531 -8.57 -22.48 -4.72
C ASP A 531 -8.71 -21.82 -6.11
N VAL A 532 -7.81 -20.88 -6.47
CA VAL A 532 -7.80 -20.20 -7.77
C VAL A 532 -6.63 -20.72 -8.59
N PRO A 533 -6.86 -21.16 -9.85
CA PRO A 533 -5.78 -21.58 -10.75
C PRO A 533 -4.75 -20.48 -11.00
N GLY A 534 -3.51 -20.87 -11.25
CA GLY A 534 -2.39 -19.92 -11.47
C GLY A 534 -1.98 -19.18 -10.21
N LEU A 535 -1.21 -18.13 -10.39
CA LEU A 535 -0.80 -17.19 -9.35
C LEU A 535 -1.73 -15.97 -9.35
N GLN A 536 -1.68 -15.18 -8.30
CA GLN A 536 -2.49 -13.99 -8.17
C GLN A 536 -1.60 -12.74 -8.18
N PHE A 537 -2.19 -11.65 -8.59
CA PHE A 537 -1.60 -10.32 -8.58
C PHE A 537 -2.44 -9.40 -7.69
N ALA A 538 -1.81 -8.57 -6.88
CA ALA A 538 -2.49 -7.59 -6.07
C ALA A 538 -1.76 -6.24 -6.08
N THR A 539 -2.49 -5.17 -5.79
CA THR A 539 -1.98 -3.82 -5.61
C THR A 539 -2.71 -3.12 -4.48
N VAL A 540 -2.13 -2.07 -3.94
CA VAL A 540 -2.76 -1.21 -2.94
C VAL A 540 -2.96 0.19 -3.51
N ASN A 541 -4.05 0.84 -3.14
CA ASN A 541 -4.22 2.25 -3.43
C ASN A 541 -3.31 3.09 -2.52
N PHE A 542 -2.76 4.16 -3.09
CA PHE A 542 -1.88 5.10 -2.42
C PHE A 542 -2.55 6.48 -2.39
N TRP A 543 -1.97 7.54 -2.82
CA TRP A 543 -2.48 8.90 -2.79
C TRP A 543 -4.02 9.01 -2.81
N TYR A 544 -4.59 9.93 -2.04
CA TYR A 544 -6.01 10.25 -1.93
C TYR A 544 -6.93 9.13 -1.43
N ASN A 545 -6.65 7.87 -1.77
CA ASN A 545 -7.45 6.70 -1.45
C ASN A 545 -6.59 5.56 -0.87
N PRO A 546 -5.75 5.81 0.15
CA PRO A 546 -4.82 4.81 0.63
C PRO A 546 -5.54 3.63 1.30
N GLY A 547 -4.88 2.48 1.27
CA GLY A 547 -5.29 1.32 2.04
C GLY A 547 -6.21 0.33 1.35
N ILE A 548 -6.77 0.64 0.19
CA ILE A 548 -7.59 -0.30 -0.57
C ILE A 548 -6.68 -1.31 -1.25
N VAL A 549 -6.80 -2.58 -0.88
CA VAL A 549 -6.11 -3.70 -1.54
C VAL A 549 -7.04 -4.33 -2.56
N THR A 550 -6.54 -4.49 -3.78
CA THR A 550 -7.27 -5.13 -4.88
C THR A 550 -6.51 -6.34 -5.36
N MET A 551 -7.17 -7.51 -5.37
CA MET A 551 -6.63 -8.81 -5.77
C MET A 551 -7.22 -9.25 -7.11
N PHE A 552 -6.36 -9.70 -8.00
CA PHE A 552 -6.72 -10.21 -9.32
C PHE A 552 -6.22 -11.64 -9.51
N ASP A 553 -6.88 -12.40 -10.37
CA ASP A 553 -6.29 -13.62 -10.91
C ASP A 553 -5.22 -13.30 -11.98
N TRP A 554 -4.56 -14.34 -12.49
CA TRP A 554 -3.53 -14.23 -13.51
C TRP A 554 -4.00 -13.56 -14.82
N ASP A 555 -5.31 -13.61 -15.11
CA ASP A 555 -5.92 -13.01 -16.32
C ASP A 555 -6.52 -11.61 -16.05
N GLY A 556 -6.31 -11.05 -14.85
CA GLY A 556 -6.77 -9.72 -14.47
C GLY A 556 -8.25 -9.62 -14.13
N ASN A 557 -8.90 -10.73 -13.79
CA ASN A 557 -10.25 -10.69 -13.25
C ASN A 557 -10.19 -10.36 -11.76
N LEU A 558 -11.06 -9.47 -11.31
CA LEU A 558 -11.17 -9.07 -9.91
C LEU A 558 -11.61 -10.24 -9.04
N LEU A 559 -10.82 -10.58 -8.02
CA LEU A 559 -11.13 -11.62 -7.04
C LEU A 559 -11.68 -11.04 -5.73
N ALA A 560 -11.07 -9.96 -5.25
CA ALA A 560 -11.46 -9.30 -4.01
C ALA A 560 -10.96 -7.86 -3.98
N GLN A 561 -11.69 -7.00 -3.28
CA GLN A 561 -11.28 -5.63 -2.98
C GLN A 561 -11.76 -5.26 -1.58
N GLU A 562 -10.84 -4.88 -0.71
CA GLU A 562 -11.11 -4.54 0.69
C GLU A 562 -10.18 -3.40 1.14
N GLU A 563 -10.55 -2.75 2.23
CA GLU A 563 -9.74 -1.71 2.89
C GLU A 563 -9.28 -2.20 4.27
N PRO A 564 -8.30 -3.11 4.34
CA PRO A 564 -7.83 -3.65 5.62
C PRO A 564 -7.00 -2.67 6.43
N ILE A 565 -6.55 -1.57 5.83
CA ILE A 565 -5.67 -0.56 6.39
C ILE A 565 -6.08 0.82 5.83
N HIS A 566 -5.95 1.90 6.62
CA HIS A 566 -6.28 3.27 6.18
C HIS A 566 -5.10 4.05 5.61
N SER A 567 -3.94 3.45 5.56
CA SER A 567 -2.73 4.02 4.98
C SER A 567 -2.10 3.05 4.00
N GLY A 568 -1.13 3.50 3.23
CA GLY A 568 -0.40 2.64 2.31
C GLY A 568 0.28 1.46 3.01
N SER A 569 0.69 0.48 2.24
CA SER A 569 1.25 -0.78 2.69
C SER A 569 2.51 -1.14 1.93
N VAL A 570 3.42 -1.88 2.55
CA VAL A 570 4.61 -2.41 1.88
C VAL A 570 4.28 -3.47 0.83
N MET A 571 3.16 -4.17 0.97
CA MET A 571 2.71 -5.19 0.02
C MET A 571 3.80 -6.20 -0.34
N LEU A 572 4.15 -7.08 0.60
CA LEU A 572 5.17 -8.10 0.39
C LEU A 572 4.58 -9.51 0.40
N PRO A 573 4.92 -10.37 -0.57
CA PRO A 573 4.59 -11.78 -0.47
C PRO A 573 5.45 -12.41 0.63
N VAL A 574 4.82 -13.21 1.48
CA VAL A 574 5.48 -13.84 2.64
C VAL A 574 5.23 -15.34 2.62
N ASN A 575 6.30 -16.12 2.52
CA ASN A 575 6.27 -17.56 2.73
C ASN A 575 6.24 -17.88 4.23
N TRP A 576 5.17 -17.51 4.91
CA TRP A 576 5.03 -17.67 6.35
C TRP A 576 4.78 -19.11 6.79
N ARG A 577 4.10 -19.89 5.97
CA ARG A 577 3.65 -21.24 6.26
C ARG A 577 4.61 -22.33 5.78
N GLY A 578 5.34 -22.06 4.71
CA GLY A 578 6.21 -23.05 4.06
C GLY A 578 5.47 -24.13 3.25
N ASP A 579 4.14 -24.03 3.10
CA ASP A 579 3.28 -25.05 2.45
C ASP A 579 2.87 -24.70 1.01
N GLY A 580 3.42 -23.62 0.46
CA GLY A 580 3.14 -23.14 -0.90
C GLY A 580 2.06 -22.08 -0.98
N GLN A 581 1.30 -21.84 0.07
CA GLN A 581 0.45 -20.67 0.20
C GLN A 581 1.25 -19.52 0.80
N GLU A 582 1.16 -18.36 0.17
CA GLU A 582 1.78 -17.14 0.67
C GLU A 582 0.73 -16.18 1.21
N PHE A 583 1.17 -15.30 2.08
CA PHE A 583 0.40 -14.15 2.56
C PHE A 583 0.97 -12.86 2.01
N ILE A 584 0.24 -11.77 2.17
CA ILE A 584 0.72 -10.42 1.86
C ILE A 584 0.94 -9.68 3.17
N LEU A 585 2.17 -9.25 3.45
CA LEU A 585 2.47 -8.38 4.58
C LEU A 585 2.00 -6.95 4.24
N LEU A 586 1.16 -6.40 5.10
CA LEU A 586 0.72 -5.00 5.02
C LEU A 586 1.70 -4.09 5.75
N SER A 587 1.94 -4.34 7.02
CA SER A 587 2.86 -3.61 7.89
C SER A 587 3.04 -4.34 9.22
N GLY A 588 3.95 -3.84 10.07
CA GLY A 588 4.07 -4.29 11.45
C GLY A 588 2.98 -3.77 12.39
N ASN A 589 2.12 -2.85 11.97
CA ASN A 589 1.14 -2.22 12.86
C ASN A 589 0.18 -3.24 13.46
N HIS A 590 0.10 -3.30 14.80
CA HIS A 590 -0.72 -4.28 15.51
C HIS A 590 -2.23 -4.04 15.34
N ARG A 591 -2.67 -2.80 15.05
CA ARG A 591 -4.09 -2.43 14.92
C ARG A 591 -4.64 -2.74 13.54
N GLU A 592 -3.94 -2.36 12.49
CA GLU A 592 -4.42 -2.47 11.10
C GLU A 592 -3.46 -3.19 10.16
N GLY A 593 -2.21 -3.44 10.56
CA GLY A 593 -1.21 -4.19 9.80
C GLY A 593 -1.32 -5.71 9.95
N GLY A 594 -0.20 -6.39 9.86
CA GLY A 594 -0.10 -7.85 9.86
C GLY A 594 -0.09 -8.42 8.45
N MET A 595 -0.45 -9.69 8.32
CA MET A 595 -0.49 -10.39 7.04
C MET A 595 -1.92 -10.74 6.67
N ILE A 596 -2.26 -10.55 5.40
CA ILE A 596 -3.55 -10.94 4.82
C ILE A 596 -3.41 -12.17 3.94
N ASP A 597 -4.46 -12.97 3.90
CA ASP A 597 -4.60 -14.07 2.93
C ASP A 597 -5.16 -13.58 1.58
N GLY A 598 -5.29 -14.47 0.62
CA GLY A 598 -5.83 -14.15 -0.70
C GLY A 598 -7.34 -13.82 -0.74
N GLN A 599 -8.03 -13.85 0.40
CA GLN A 599 -9.37 -13.28 0.59
C GLN A 599 -9.32 -11.93 1.32
N LEU A 600 -8.13 -11.34 1.44
CA LEU A 600 -7.84 -10.07 2.09
C LEU A 600 -8.18 -10.05 3.59
N ARG A 601 -8.24 -11.22 4.26
CA ARG A 601 -8.50 -11.34 5.69
C ARG A 601 -7.19 -11.29 6.47
N ARG A 602 -7.14 -10.54 7.56
CA ARG A 602 -5.96 -10.43 8.43
C ARG A 602 -5.79 -11.71 9.25
N VAL A 603 -4.90 -12.58 8.81
CA VAL A 603 -4.73 -13.95 9.34
C VAL A 603 -3.49 -14.13 10.22
N VAL A 604 -2.55 -13.19 10.21
CA VAL A 604 -1.41 -13.11 11.15
C VAL A 604 -1.31 -11.69 11.67
N LEU A 605 -1.25 -11.51 12.98
CA LEU A 605 -1.19 -10.19 13.63
C LEU A 605 0.11 -10.09 14.43
N PHE A 606 0.75 -8.93 14.38
CA PHE A 606 1.91 -8.65 15.24
C PHE A 606 1.46 -8.32 16.67
N PRO A 607 2.26 -8.66 17.69
CA PRO A 607 1.98 -8.31 19.08
C PRO A 607 2.09 -6.79 19.30
N ASN A 608 1.39 -6.27 20.30
CA ASN A 608 1.57 -4.88 20.74
C ASN A 608 2.66 -4.84 21.83
N ASP A 609 3.91 -4.98 21.44
CA ASP A 609 5.07 -5.09 22.34
C ASP A 609 6.07 -3.94 22.19
N GLY A 610 5.69 -2.90 21.42
CA GLY A 610 6.49 -1.69 21.22
C GLY A 610 7.45 -1.75 20.04
N HIS A 611 7.32 -2.78 19.17
CA HIS A 611 8.14 -2.87 17.95
C HIS A 611 7.91 -1.69 17.01
N PRO A 612 8.91 -1.34 16.17
CA PRO A 612 8.72 -0.36 15.11
C PRO A 612 7.74 -0.86 14.04
N ASP A 613 7.02 0.06 13.42
CA ASP A 613 6.10 -0.25 12.32
C ASP A 613 6.27 0.69 11.11
N LEU A 614 7.40 1.40 11.05
CA LEU A 614 7.68 2.37 9.99
C LEU A 614 7.87 1.69 8.64
N THR A 615 8.65 0.63 8.61
CA THR A 615 8.91 -0.12 7.38
C THR A 615 9.27 -1.57 7.68
N ALA A 616 9.22 -2.40 6.66
CA ALA A 616 9.44 -3.83 6.78
C ALA A 616 10.10 -4.42 5.54
N CYS A 617 10.85 -5.51 5.73
CA CYS A 617 11.15 -6.45 4.66
C CYS A 617 10.97 -7.89 5.15
N VAL A 618 11.04 -8.84 4.22
CA VAL A 618 10.90 -10.27 4.49
C VAL A 618 12.05 -11.04 3.84
N ALA A 619 12.60 -11.98 4.59
CA ALA A 619 13.66 -12.86 4.12
C ALA A 619 13.75 -14.09 5.02
N ASP A 620 14.18 -15.23 4.47
CA ASP A 620 14.59 -16.40 5.26
C ASP A 620 15.96 -16.13 5.89
N VAL A 621 15.99 -15.58 7.09
CA VAL A 621 17.23 -15.27 7.82
C VAL A 621 17.61 -16.32 8.85
N THR A 622 16.70 -17.27 9.13
CA THR A 622 16.98 -18.40 10.04
C THR A 622 17.41 -19.66 9.29
N GLY A 623 17.20 -19.73 7.98
CA GLY A 623 17.49 -20.88 7.13
C GLY A 623 16.46 -22.02 7.29
N ASP A 624 15.29 -21.75 7.87
CA ASP A 624 14.24 -22.75 8.05
C ASP A 624 13.29 -22.86 6.85
N GLN A 625 13.55 -22.11 5.78
CA GLN A 625 12.84 -22.04 4.49
C GLN A 625 11.56 -21.20 4.50
N ARG A 626 11.19 -20.63 5.63
CA ARG A 626 10.12 -19.64 5.73
C ARG A 626 10.73 -18.26 5.85
N ASP A 627 9.91 -17.25 5.55
CA ASP A 627 10.36 -15.87 5.70
C ASP A 627 10.18 -15.40 7.14
N GLU A 628 11.18 -14.73 7.67
CA GLU A 628 11.09 -13.83 8.80
C GLU A 628 10.64 -12.45 8.34
N VAL A 629 10.10 -11.68 9.30
CA VAL A 629 9.73 -10.28 9.09
C VAL A 629 10.68 -9.39 9.88
N ILE A 630 11.35 -8.49 9.17
CA ILE A 630 12.28 -7.52 9.72
C ILE A 630 11.56 -6.18 9.74
N LEU A 631 11.39 -5.60 10.92
CA LEU A 631 10.78 -4.29 11.15
C LEU A 631 11.84 -3.33 11.67
N TRP A 632 11.85 -2.11 11.18
CA TRP A 632 12.79 -1.10 11.68
C TRP A 632 12.24 0.33 11.63
N ASN A 633 12.91 1.18 12.36
CA ASN A 633 12.82 2.62 12.28
C ASN A 633 14.24 3.23 12.42
N GLU A 634 14.31 4.53 12.63
CA GLU A 634 15.57 5.24 12.79
C GLU A 634 16.34 4.93 14.09
N LYS A 635 15.78 4.10 14.99
CA LYS A 635 16.36 3.81 16.30
C LYS A 635 16.72 2.35 16.54
N GLU A 636 15.97 1.43 15.89
CA GLU A 636 16.07 0.01 16.22
C GLU A 636 15.56 -0.89 15.10
N VAL A 637 15.97 -2.14 15.14
CA VAL A 637 15.54 -3.24 14.28
C VAL A 637 14.99 -4.36 15.14
N TRP A 638 13.87 -4.94 14.73
CA TRP A 638 13.25 -6.11 15.33
C TRP A 638 12.98 -7.15 14.25
N ILE A 639 13.32 -8.42 14.55
CA ILE A 639 13.16 -9.54 13.62
C ILE A 639 12.21 -10.56 14.25
N TYR A 640 11.11 -10.83 13.56
CA TYR A 640 10.11 -11.79 13.98
C TYR A 640 10.17 -13.07 13.16
N THR A 641 10.24 -14.20 13.82
CA THR A 641 10.10 -15.53 13.25
C THR A 641 8.75 -16.14 13.67
N GLN A 642 8.49 -17.35 13.26
CA GLN A 642 7.30 -18.10 13.63
C GLN A 642 7.46 -18.76 15.01
N ASP A 643 6.37 -18.82 15.80
CA ASP A 643 6.34 -19.47 17.11
C ASP A 643 6.36 -21.01 17.04
N ARG A 644 6.25 -21.59 15.84
CA ARG A 644 6.22 -23.03 15.59
C ARG A 644 7.36 -23.43 14.66
N PRO A 645 8.07 -24.53 14.94
CA PRO A 645 9.09 -25.04 14.06
C PRO A 645 8.51 -25.50 12.72
N PHE A 646 9.27 -25.34 11.66
CA PHE A 646 8.95 -25.89 10.35
C PHE A 646 9.48 -27.34 10.26
N THR A 647 8.59 -28.27 9.95
CA THR A 647 8.92 -29.70 9.81
C THR A 647 8.76 -30.19 8.38
N GLY A 648 8.37 -29.31 7.46
CA GLY A 648 8.15 -29.61 6.05
C GLY A 648 9.45 -29.67 5.25
N LYS A 649 9.30 -30.01 3.98
CA LYS A 649 10.38 -29.88 2.99
C LYS A 649 10.23 -28.56 2.27
N ARG A 650 11.35 -27.98 1.84
CA ARG A 650 11.33 -26.82 0.95
C ARG A 650 10.60 -27.16 -0.34
N ILE A 651 9.55 -26.40 -0.66
CA ILE A 651 8.72 -26.61 -1.85
C ILE A 651 9.26 -25.76 -3.00
N TYR A 652 9.71 -24.55 -2.69
CA TYR A 652 10.24 -23.57 -3.65
C TYR A 652 11.14 -22.56 -2.94
N ALA A 653 11.95 -21.85 -3.72
CA ALA A 653 12.59 -20.62 -3.27
C ALA A 653 11.79 -19.44 -3.83
N PRO A 654 11.33 -18.50 -2.99
CA PRO A 654 10.67 -17.31 -3.52
C PRO A 654 11.63 -16.56 -4.44
N ILE A 655 11.16 -16.24 -5.66
CA ILE A 655 11.90 -15.35 -6.55
C ILE A 655 11.50 -13.94 -6.16
N ARG A 656 12.45 -13.21 -5.59
CA ARG A 656 12.27 -11.80 -5.23
C ARG A 656 13.25 -10.98 -6.01
N ASN A 657 12.90 -9.75 -6.31
CA ASN A 657 13.84 -8.82 -6.88
C ASN A 657 14.76 -8.27 -5.78
N PRO A 658 16.01 -8.76 -5.62
CA PRO A 658 16.89 -8.31 -4.55
C PRO A 658 17.50 -6.93 -4.84
N ASP A 659 17.35 -6.45 -6.07
CA ASP A 659 18.03 -5.27 -6.56
C ASP A 659 17.24 -3.98 -6.31
N TYR A 660 16.02 -4.08 -5.78
CA TYR A 660 15.21 -2.91 -5.52
C TYR A 660 15.32 -2.40 -4.08
N ASN A 661 15.09 -1.13 -3.91
CA ASN A 661 15.06 -0.47 -2.62
C ASN A 661 13.85 -0.89 -1.79
N GLU A 662 13.96 -0.83 -0.47
CA GLU A 662 12.82 -0.85 0.42
C GLU A 662 12.02 0.43 0.21
N SER A 663 10.92 0.34 -0.53
CA SER A 663 10.16 1.48 -1.01
C SER A 663 8.72 1.10 -1.28
N ASN A 664 7.82 2.08 -1.24
CA ASN A 664 6.43 1.93 -1.67
C ASN A 664 6.29 1.70 -3.19
N TYR A 665 7.33 1.91 -3.95
CA TYR A 665 7.33 1.77 -5.40
C TYR A 665 7.83 0.42 -5.88
N ARG A 666 8.24 -0.45 -4.97
CA ARG A 666 8.78 -1.75 -5.35
C ARG A 666 7.70 -2.69 -5.88
N THR A 667 8.15 -3.60 -6.72
CA THR A 667 7.39 -4.77 -7.14
C THR A 667 7.97 -5.99 -6.45
N ALA A 668 7.14 -6.80 -5.82
CA ALA A 668 7.58 -8.02 -5.19
C ALA A 668 6.92 -9.23 -5.86
N VAL A 669 7.76 -10.15 -6.33
CA VAL A 669 7.33 -11.33 -7.08
C VAL A 669 7.73 -12.59 -6.34
N SER A 670 6.78 -13.51 -6.19
CA SER A 670 7.00 -14.86 -5.74
C SER A 670 6.30 -15.83 -6.70
N LEU A 671 7.02 -16.83 -7.18
CA LEU A 671 6.52 -17.77 -8.20
C LEU A 671 6.55 -19.22 -7.70
N PRO A 672 5.79 -19.55 -6.64
CA PRO A 672 5.75 -20.91 -6.11
C PRO A 672 5.21 -21.91 -7.13
N GLY A 673 5.86 -23.10 -7.19
CA GLY A 673 5.48 -24.18 -8.10
C GLY A 673 5.92 -23.97 -9.55
N ARG A 674 6.63 -22.89 -9.88
CA ARG A 674 7.28 -22.71 -11.17
C ARG A 674 8.64 -23.40 -11.17
N LYS A 675 9.01 -23.95 -12.33
CA LYS A 675 10.39 -24.44 -12.52
C LYS A 675 11.34 -23.26 -12.35
N GLU A 676 12.50 -23.54 -11.77
CA GLU A 676 13.60 -22.58 -11.80
C GLU A 676 13.84 -22.22 -13.28
N THR A 677 13.56 -20.98 -13.62
CA THR A 677 13.89 -20.41 -14.92
C THR A 677 15.33 -19.91 -14.87
N ARG A 678 15.94 -19.62 -16.03
CA ARG A 678 17.23 -18.95 -16.06
C ARG A 678 17.19 -17.65 -15.24
N ASP A 679 16.07 -16.96 -15.23
CA ASP A 679 15.86 -15.76 -14.44
C ASP A 679 15.96 -16.01 -12.92
N SER A 680 15.43 -17.14 -12.42
CA SER A 680 15.58 -17.54 -11.02
C SER A 680 17.04 -17.90 -10.65
N ILE A 681 17.84 -18.32 -11.63
CA ILE A 681 19.27 -18.58 -11.45
C ILE A 681 20.07 -17.27 -11.46
N LEU A 682 19.69 -16.33 -12.35
CA LEU A 682 20.35 -15.03 -12.47
C LEU A 682 20.01 -14.09 -11.30
N ASN A 683 18.83 -14.29 -10.71
CA ASN A 683 18.28 -13.49 -9.62
C ASN A 683 17.83 -14.41 -8.49
N PRO A 684 18.73 -15.05 -7.78
CA PRO A 684 18.40 -16.07 -6.81
C PRO A 684 17.61 -15.57 -5.58
N GLY A 685 17.06 -14.37 -5.61
CA GLY A 685 16.36 -13.73 -4.49
C GLY A 685 17.31 -13.37 -3.35
N PHE A 686 16.84 -12.76 -2.27
CA PHE A 686 17.64 -12.67 -1.03
C PHE A 686 17.87 -14.08 -0.47
N LEU A 687 18.62 -14.72 -1.04
CA LEU A 687 19.33 -15.87 -1.16
C LEU A 687 19.66 -16.69 0.00
N THR A 688 18.93 -17.63 0.04
CA THR A 688 19.20 -18.84 0.80
C THR A 688 20.22 -19.78 0.11
N HIS A 689 20.72 -19.44 -1.06
CA HIS A 689 21.77 -20.21 -1.70
C HIS A 689 23.13 -19.86 -1.08
N GLY A 690 23.57 -20.72 -0.17
CA GLY A 690 24.83 -20.56 0.54
C GLY A 690 24.73 -20.03 1.97
N LEU A 691 23.57 -19.54 2.39
CA LEU A 691 23.37 -19.15 3.79
C LEU A 691 23.40 -20.37 4.70
N LYS A 692 24.10 -20.28 5.82
CA LYS A 692 24.12 -21.33 6.83
C LYS A 692 22.85 -21.27 7.67
N ALA A 693 22.17 -22.41 7.79
CA ALA A 693 21.03 -22.52 8.70
C ALA A 693 21.43 -22.19 10.15
N VAL A 694 20.63 -21.38 10.81
CA VAL A 694 20.78 -21.16 12.26
C VAL A 694 20.38 -22.44 12.99
N PRO A 695 21.21 -22.98 13.93
CA PRO A 695 20.88 -24.18 14.65
C PRO A 695 19.53 -24.05 15.38
N PRO A 696 18.66 -25.06 15.35
CA PRO A 696 17.31 -24.99 15.95
C PRO A 696 17.29 -24.58 17.43
N GLY A 697 18.35 -24.80 18.18
CA GLY A 697 18.49 -24.38 19.58
C GLY A 697 18.78 -22.91 19.82
N GLU A 698 19.10 -22.15 18.78
CA GLU A 698 19.35 -20.71 18.84
C GLU A 698 18.15 -19.90 18.39
N ILE A 699 17.19 -20.53 17.71
CA ILE A 699 15.93 -19.90 17.33
C ILE A 699 15.08 -19.76 18.62
N GLY A 700 15.17 -18.60 19.24
CA GLY A 700 14.36 -18.26 20.44
C GLY A 700 15.13 -18.09 21.75
N LYS A 701 16.46 -18.01 21.70
CA LYS A 701 17.26 -17.41 22.78
C LYS A 701 17.48 -15.93 22.43
#